data_198de40d27fb558834f6a19871079e2b
#
_entry.id   198de40d27fb558834f6a19871079e2b
#
_cell.length_a   1.000
_cell.length_b   1.000
_cell.length_c   1.000
_cell.angle_alpha   90.00
_cell.angle_beta   90.00
_cell.angle_gamma   90.00
#
_symmetry.space_group_name_H-M   'P 1'
#
loop_
_entity.id
_entity.type
_entity.pdbx_description
1 polymer ?
#
loop_
_entity_poly.entity_id
_entity_poly.type
_entity_poly.pdbx_seq_one_letter_code
_entity_poly.pdbx_strand_id
1 'polypeptide(L)'
;MKKKILLLAAMVVASSTTIDAQRKFPFFWKKKKAKTEQTTPAKKESEYDKLFKKKHEIAKGLITLHLLDGKVYFELPVDLINKDMLIGSTVTSISDNGNAVVGSKPTDLLHVVFTRNKTHVQLRQVNTDYITGNTQIDEALRKSTLGAILSNQKIQAYNNDSTAIVFDMSSVFLGDNKKMSPFDKNSIYGMYNRTENYQSDCSYISQIKAFKDNVSIKSCLSYTFSVSNSQGASLIKDRPFTAEMTRSIMLLKEKPYRPRMADYRIGVFFTGREQLGEGAKTTVPVYYANRWDIQPSDTAAYLRGEKVKPTKQIVFYIDNTFPEKWKPYLREGVTQWNELFEQIGFKDVVAAKDFPTDDPEFDPDNIKYSCVRYAPSSIENAMGPSWVDPRSGEILNASVYLYHNVIKLISNWLFVQTAQADKDVRTVNIPDEMVGDALRYVLSHEIGHCLGFMHNMGASSTFPVDSLRSPEFTQKYGTTPSIMDYARFNYVAQPGDKERGVKLTPPRFGEYDKYLIKWTYTPVFNVNSAEEEAIITGKWISDAIKENPVYRYGKQQVYGVVDPRSQTEDIGDNSMKATRYGIKNLKYIMNNLESWISEGDDTYEYREDLFIGIVEQLAMYVTHVAGNVGGYFVNEVKEGDTMPRFAQIPKAQQKEALNYLFEIYNDLDWLDNKNLLTKFPISGSPKQTIQNFMLRYILPVPFQVSQYEGLEKDSFTAAEAFNMIYNFVWKPTISGRTLTESQMNLQKQYIYMMMQTAGFTIKGAGKALAGEKPLDINHRQFGYTCCQGHAIKEDVIHNPVAGFEWRPLNRFSMTAKVTQADVYAYIAKAKQLMKQKAASASGKTKAHYELLLKMLDINLK
;
A
#
# COMPACT_ATOMS: atom_id res chain seq x y z
N MET A 1 -53.34 7.64 1.47
CA MET A 1 -54.57 7.59 2.29
C MET A 1 -54.16 7.50 3.72
N LYS A 2 -54.31 8.59 4.45
CA LYS A 2 -55.19 8.90 5.58
C LYS A 2 -54.90 8.01 6.79
N LYS A 3 -54.33 8.61 7.84
CA LYS A 3 -54.89 9.37 9.00
C LYS A 3 -54.86 8.48 10.22
N LYS A 4 -54.57 8.82 11.47
CA LYS A 4 -54.51 10.00 12.33
C LYS A 4 -53.91 9.55 13.68
N ILE A 5 -53.03 10.25 14.39
CA ILE A 5 -53.21 11.33 15.41
C ILE A 5 -54.12 10.95 16.58
N LEU A 6 -53.63 11.00 17.85
CA LEU A 6 -53.93 11.81 19.04
C LEU A 6 -53.21 11.21 20.23
N LEU A 7 -52.33 11.91 20.90
CA LEU A 7 -52.37 12.89 22.00
C LEU A 7 -53.40 12.60 23.10
N LEU A 8 -52.92 12.40 24.36
CA LEU A 8 -53.36 13.24 25.50
C LEU A 8 -52.41 13.14 26.70
N ALA A 9 -52.04 14.30 27.18
CA ALA A 9 -51.39 14.54 28.46
C ALA A 9 -52.47 14.79 29.55
N ALA A 10 -52.18 14.53 30.80
CA ALA A 10 -52.70 15.29 31.94
C ALA A 10 -51.88 15.08 33.20
N MET A 11 -51.49 16.18 33.77
CA MET A 11 -50.95 16.44 35.10
C MET A 11 -51.96 16.12 36.17
N VAL A 12 -51.46 16.05 37.48
CA VAL A 12 -51.85 16.82 38.67
C VAL A 12 -51.19 16.21 39.90
N VAL A 13 -50.17 16.79 40.52
CA VAL A 13 -50.05 17.69 41.66
C VAL A 13 -50.46 17.14 43.06
N ALA A 14 -49.40 17.04 43.86
CA ALA A 14 -49.21 17.34 45.29
C ALA A 14 -50.28 17.06 46.34
N SER A 15 -49.86 16.48 47.48
CA SER A 15 -49.83 17.22 48.74
C SER A 15 -49.24 16.42 49.89
N SER A 16 -48.48 17.10 50.67
CA SER A 16 -47.91 16.82 51.96
C SER A 16 -48.96 16.55 53.02
N THR A 17 -48.69 15.67 53.98
CA THR A 17 -49.02 15.94 55.43
C THR A 17 -48.22 15.01 56.37
N THR A 18 -47.46 15.63 57.21
CA THR A 18 -46.90 15.12 58.50
C THR A 18 -47.99 14.81 59.52
N ILE A 19 -47.83 13.74 60.28
CA ILE A 19 -48.38 13.67 61.68
C ILE A 19 -47.48 12.81 62.56
N ASP A 20 -47.00 13.43 63.59
CA ASP A 20 -46.34 12.92 64.81
C ASP A 20 -47.31 12.19 65.71
N ALA A 21 -46.91 11.10 66.37
CA ALA A 21 -47.45 10.72 67.61
C ALA A 21 -46.61 9.73 68.41
N GLN A 22 -46.11 10.25 69.51
CA GLN A 22 -45.48 9.48 70.60
C GLN A 22 -46.52 8.61 71.32
N ARG A 23 -46.10 7.44 71.83
CA ARG A 23 -46.51 6.94 73.13
C ARG A 23 -45.55 5.96 73.77
N LYS A 24 -45.39 6.14 75.07
CA LYS A 24 -44.43 5.58 76.00
C LYS A 24 -44.82 4.16 76.55
N PHE A 25 -43.79 3.37 76.82
CA PHE A 25 -43.37 2.45 77.87
C PHE A 25 -44.45 1.62 78.67
N PRO A 26 -44.08 0.43 79.28
CA PRO A 26 -43.09 0.33 80.37
C PRO A 26 -42.24 -0.99 80.43
N PHE A 27 -41.09 -0.80 81.02
CA PHE A 27 -40.13 -1.68 81.70
C PHE A 27 -40.62 -3.03 82.27
N PHE A 28 -39.73 -4.07 82.11
CA PHE A 28 -39.41 -5.02 83.17
C PHE A 28 -38.00 -5.59 82.99
N TRP A 29 -37.18 -5.50 84.02
CA TRP A 29 -35.86 -6.01 84.20
C TRP A 29 -35.79 -7.49 84.50
N LYS A 30 -34.77 -8.22 83.82
CA LYS A 30 -34.11 -9.36 84.51
C LYS A 30 -32.69 -9.43 84.02
N LYS A 31 -31.73 -9.18 84.89
CA LYS A 31 -30.30 -9.42 84.74
C LYS A 31 -29.97 -10.91 84.59
N LYS A 32 -29.30 -11.34 83.58
CA LYS A 32 -28.42 -12.52 83.63
C LYS A 32 -27.07 -12.12 83.06
N LYS A 33 -26.02 -12.36 83.84
CA LYS A 33 -24.61 -12.23 83.41
C LYS A 33 -24.37 -13.25 82.30
N ALA A 34 -23.91 -12.79 81.10
CA ALA A 34 -23.33 -13.67 80.12
C ALA A 34 -21.92 -13.14 79.81
N LYS A 35 -20.99 -14.05 79.73
CA LYS A 35 -19.61 -13.89 79.44
C LYS A 35 -19.44 -13.09 78.13
N THR A 36 -18.57 -12.08 78.13
CA THR A 36 -18.11 -11.35 76.94
C THR A 36 -17.13 -12.27 76.24
N GLU A 37 -17.56 -13.00 75.22
CA GLU A 37 -16.69 -13.43 74.12
C GLU A 37 -16.62 -12.23 73.20
N GLN A 38 -15.45 -11.69 73.10
CA GLN A 38 -15.08 -10.76 71.99
C GLN A 38 -15.13 -11.53 70.67
N THR A 39 -16.26 -11.52 69.99
CA THR A 39 -16.32 -11.85 68.55
C THR A 39 -15.79 -10.65 67.80
N THR A 40 -14.56 -10.77 67.27
CA THR A 40 -14.05 -9.91 66.20
C THR A 40 -15.11 -9.85 65.10
N PRO A 41 -15.56 -8.64 64.67
CA PRO A 41 -16.56 -8.59 63.59
C PRO A 41 -15.99 -9.32 62.39
N ALA A 42 -16.66 -10.32 61.88
CA ALA A 42 -16.29 -10.98 60.62
C ALA A 42 -16.10 -9.93 59.58
N LYS A 43 -14.89 -9.81 59.02
CA LYS A 43 -14.54 -8.88 57.97
C LYS A 43 -15.51 -9.14 56.81
N LYS A 44 -16.38 -8.18 56.51
CA LYS A 44 -17.37 -8.32 55.45
C LYS A 44 -16.62 -8.63 54.15
N GLU A 45 -16.90 -9.78 53.52
CA GLU A 45 -16.26 -10.19 52.27
C GLU A 45 -16.39 -9.06 51.25
N SER A 46 -15.26 -8.63 50.65
CA SER A 46 -15.25 -7.52 49.68
C SER A 46 -15.97 -7.92 48.38
N GLU A 47 -16.45 -6.95 47.61
CA GLU A 47 -17.07 -7.24 46.31
C GLU A 47 -16.02 -7.88 45.35
N TYR A 48 -14.74 -7.56 45.51
CA TYR A 48 -13.62 -8.20 44.81
C TYR A 48 -13.53 -9.71 45.17
N ASP A 49 -13.53 -10.05 46.46
CA ASP A 49 -13.43 -11.44 46.90
C ASP A 49 -14.66 -12.27 46.48
N LYS A 50 -15.84 -11.64 46.45
CA LYS A 50 -17.06 -12.27 45.95
C LYS A 50 -17.00 -12.55 44.46
N LEU A 51 -16.47 -11.59 43.68
CA LEU A 51 -16.37 -11.72 42.22
C LEU A 51 -15.39 -12.83 41.84
N PHE A 52 -14.26 -12.91 42.52
CA PHE A 52 -13.18 -13.84 42.22
C PHE A 52 -13.10 -15.06 43.14
N LYS A 53 -14.21 -15.45 43.71
CA LYS A 53 -14.32 -16.59 44.64
C LYS A 53 -13.97 -17.94 43.98
N LYS A 54 -14.27 -18.08 42.67
CA LYS A 54 -13.93 -19.27 41.90
C LYS A 54 -12.47 -19.22 41.47
N LYS A 55 -11.81 -20.39 41.44
CA LYS A 55 -10.48 -20.50 40.78
C LYS A 55 -10.59 -20.14 39.28
N HIS A 56 -9.73 -19.29 38.83
CA HIS A 56 -9.72 -18.79 37.46
C HIS A 56 -8.27 -18.48 36.99
N GLU A 57 -8.07 -18.21 35.70
CA GLU A 57 -6.80 -17.83 35.16
C GLU A 57 -6.52 -16.34 35.44
N ILE A 58 -5.27 -16.02 35.83
CA ILE A 58 -4.83 -14.65 36.14
C ILE A 58 -3.52 -14.38 35.44
N ALA A 59 -3.44 -13.30 34.67
CA ALA A 59 -2.19 -12.78 34.10
C ALA A 59 -1.88 -11.40 34.71
N LYS A 60 -0.72 -11.27 35.35
CA LYS A 60 -0.28 -10.05 36.07
C LYS A 60 0.74 -9.27 35.27
N GLY A 61 0.53 -7.96 35.06
CA GLY A 61 1.43 -7.09 34.33
C GLY A 61 0.97 -5.63 34.39
N LEU A 62 1.07 -4.91 33.26
CA LEU A 62 0.59 -3.51 33.13
C LEU A 62 -0.85 -3.37 33.65
N ILE A 63 -1.72 -4.27 33.25
CA ILE A 63 -3.07 -4.47 33.73
C ILE A 63 -3.17 -5.91 34.18
N THR A 64 -3.73 -6.20 35.36
CA THR A 64 -3.99 -7.59 35.72
C THR A 64 -5.27 -8.06 35.02
N LEU A 65 -5.16 -9.15 34.28
CA LEU A 65 -6.26 -9.77 33.55
C LEU A 65 -6.74 -11.01 34.28
N HIS A 66 -8.07 -11.18 34.37
CA HIS A 66 -8.71 -12.35 34.92
C HIS A 66 -9.63 -12.99 33.88
N LEU A 67 -9.43 -14.27 33.59
CA LEU A 67 -10.32 -15.05 32.72
C LEU A 67 -11.19 -15.95 33.59
N LEU A 68 -12.46 -15.57 33.77
CA LEU A 68 -13.41 -16.24 34.66
C LEU A 68 -14.69 -16.54 33.90
N ASP A 69 -15.12 -17.81 33.86
CA ASP A 69 -16.34 -18.27 33.20
C ASP A 69 -16.48 -17.76 31.75
N GLY A 70 -15.36 -17.74 30.98
CA GLY A 70 -15.28 -17.27 29.58
C GLY A 70 -15.28 -15.75 29.43
N LYS A 71 -15.25 -15.00 30.52
CA LYS A 71 -15.19 -13.53 30.51
C LYS A 71 -13.82 -13.02 30.89
N VAL A 72 -13.37 -11.95 30.24
CA VAL A 72 -12.14 -11.25 30.61
C VAL A 72 -12.45 -10.00 31.43
N TYR A 73 -11.98 -10.00 32.69
CA TYR A 73 -12.03 -8.84 33.55
C TYR A 73 -10.67 -8.15 33.56
N PHE A 74 -10.71 -6.83 33.52
CA PHE A 74 -9.54 -5.97 33.69
C PHE A 74 -9.54 -5.47 35.14
N GLU A 75 -8.44 -5.71 35.84
CA GLU A 75 -8.06 -5.01 37.06
C GLU A 75 -7.10 -3.91 36.68
N LEU A 76 -7.65 -2.74 36.33
CA LEU A 76 -6.93 -1.58 35.78
C LEU A 76 -6.41 -0.71 36.93
N PRO A 77 -5.08 -0.51 37.06
CA PRO A 77 -4.52 0.45 37.97
C PRO A 77 -5.10 1.87 37.80
N VAL A 78 -5.39 2.56 38.88
CA VAL A 78 -6.06 3.89 38.85
C VAL A 78 -5.15 4.94 38.18
N ASP A 79 -3.84 4.81 38.29
CA ASP A 79 -2.83 5.67 37.68
C ASP A 79 -2.74 5.55 36.14
N LEU A 80 -3.32 4.48 35.57
CA LEU A 80 -3.44 4.30 34.13
C LEU A 80 -4.67 5.01 33.53
N ILE A 81 -5.55 5.56 34.34
CA ILE A 81 -6.68 6.37 33.87
C ILE A 81 -6.14 7.64 33.19
N ASN A 82 -6.67 7.95 31.99
CA ASN A 82 -6.25 9.04 31.10
C ASN A 82 -4.81 8.93 30.56
N LYS A 83 -4.18 7.75 30.62
CA LYS A 83 -2.91 7.51 29.94
C LYS A 83 -3.17 7.00 28.52
N ASP A 84 -2.36 7.50 27.60
CA ASP A 84 -2.42 7.11 26.19
C ASP A 84 -1.97 5.67 25.99
N MET A 85 -2.77 4.90 25.26
CA MET A 85 -2.50 3.51 24.91
C MET A 85 -2.82 3.25 23.45
N LEU A 86 -2.21 2.20 22.88
CA LEU A 86 -2.52 1.70 21.54
C LEU A 86 -3.11 0.31 21.62
N ILE A 87 -4.16 0.04 20.83
CA ILE A 87 -4.65 -1.32 20.60
C ILE A 87 -4.27 -1.73 19.18
N GLY A 88 -3.45 -2.78 19.07
CA GLY A 88 -3.12 -3.44 17.82
C GLY A 88 -3.80 -4.79 17.70
N SER A 89 -4.22 -5.17 16.51
CA SER A 89 -4.88 -6.44 16.20
C SER A 89 -4.05 -7.23 15.20
N THR A 90 -3.64 -8.45 15.58
CA THR A 90 -2.87 -9.36 14.73
C THR A 90 -3.64 -10.65 14.53
N VAL A 91 -3.66 -11.18 13.33
CA VAL A 91 -4.24 -12.49 13.00
C VAL A 91 -3.30 -13.59 13.49
N THR A 92 -3.75 -14.41 14.42
CA THR A 92 -2.94 -15.52 14.99
C THR A 92 -3.10 -16.81 14.21
N SER A 93 -4.35 -17.19 13.91
CA SER A 93 -4.68 -18.33 13.06
C SER A 93 -6.01 -18.12 12.34
N ILE A 94 -6.22 -18.83 11.25
CA ILE A 94 -7.42 -18.72 10.40
C ILE A 94 -7.81 -20.05 9.79
N SER A 95 -9.09 -20.21 9.50
CA SER A 95 -9.63 -21.37 8.78
C SER A 95 -9.63 -21.21 7.26
N ASP A 96 -9.46 -19.99 6.73
CA ASP A 96 -9.49 -19.68 5.29
C ASP A 96 -8.60 -18.46 4.98
N ASN A 97 -7.47 -18.71 4.29
CA ASN A 97 -6.48 -17.67 3.95
C ASN A 97 -6.93 -16.71 2.84
N GLY A 98 -8.09 -16.92 2.23
CA GLY A 98 -8.71 -15.97 1.32
C GLY A 98 -9.24 -14.71 2.01
N ASN A 99 -9.44 -14.72 3.33
CA ASN A 99 -9.93 -13.59 4.13
C ASN A 99 -8.84 -12.78 4.81
N ALA A 100 -7.74 -13.41 5.18
CA ALA A 100 -6.56 -12.80 5.81
C ALA A 100 -5.38 -13.77 5.76
N VAL A 101 -4.21 -13.38 6.24
CA VAL A 101 -3.07 -14.28 6.45
C VAL A 101 -2.58 -14.22 7.89
N VAL A 102 -1.98 -15.31 8.37
CA VAL A 102 -1.42 -15.38 9.72
C VAL A 102 -0.32 -14.35 9.90
N GLY A 103 -0.37 -13.64 11.00
CA GLY A 103 0.54 -12.54 11.33
C GLY A 103 0.10 -11.19 10.76
N SER A 104 -0.90 -11.13 9.84
CA SER A 104 -1.35 -9.86 9.25
C SER A 104 -2.03 -8.93 10.26
N LYS A 105 -2.01 -7.64 9.91
CA LYS A 105 -2.58 -6.53 10.67
C LYS A 105 -3.75 -5.93 9.87
N PRO A 106 -4.94 -6.55 9.90
CA PRO A 106 -6.03 -6.21 8.98
C PRO A 106 -6.67 -4.85 9.26
N THR A 107 -6.42 -4.26 10.42
CA THR A 107 -6.96 -2.96 10.85
C THR A 107 -5.88 -2.03 11.37
N ASP A 108 -6.15 -0.72 11.31
CA ASP A 108 -5.26 0.29 11.86
C ASP A 108 -5.18 0.20 13.38
N LEU A 109 -4.10 0.75 13.95
CA LEU A 109 -3.97 0.97 15.38
C LEU A 109 -5.10 1.87 15.91
N LEU A 110 -5.60 1.53 17.09
CA LEU A 110 -6.52 2.39 17.83
C LEU A 110 -5.75 3.12 18.91
N HIS A 111 -5.68 4.45 18.84
CA HIS A 111 -5.19 5.29 19.93
C HIS A 111 -6.35 5.46 20.93
N VAL A 112 -6.16 5.02 22.16
CA VAL A 112 -7.22 4.94 23.18
C VAL A 112 -6.75 5.44 24.55
N VAL A 113 -7.73 5.84 25.35
CA VAL A 113 -7.57 6.13 26.77
C VAL A 113 -8.71 5.48 27.57
N PHE A 114 -8.39 5.03 28.77
CA PHE A 114 -9.41 4.68 29.76
C PHE A 114 -9.80 5.92 30.55
N THR A 115 -11.08 6.26 30.57
CA THR A 115 -11.66 7.31 31.42
C THR A 115 -12.66 6.70 32.39
N ARG A 116 -12.98 7.38 33.47
CA ARG A 116 -13.99 6.88 34.42
C ARG A 116 -14.95 7.96 34.89
N ASN A 117 -16.15 7.56 35.25
CA ASN A 117 -17.06 8.30 36.09
C ASN A 117 -17.28 7.56 37.41
N LYS A 118 -18.30 7.90 38.17
CA LYS A 118 -18.58 7.27 39.49
C LYS A 118 -18.90 5.77 39.42
N THR A 119 -19.40 5.29 38.26
CA THR A 119 -19.97 3.94 38.12
C THR A 119 -19.46 3.13 36.96
N HIS A 120 -18.79 3.77 36.01
CA HIS A 120 -18.33 3.13 34.78
C HIS A 120 -16.91 3.55 34.40
N VAL A 121 -16.19 2.65 33.72
CA VAL A 121 -14.97 2.91 32.99
C VAL A 121 -15.31 2.94 31.50
N GLN A 122 -14.87 3.96 30.78
CA GLN A 122 -15.02 4.10 29.35
C GLN A 122 -13.70 3.87 28.65
N LEU A 123 -13.68 3.03 27.61
CA LEU A 123 -12.62 3.00 26.63
C LEU A 123 -12.98 4.02 25.55
N ARG A 124 -12.10 5.02 25.32
CA ARG A 124 -12.33 6.08 24.33
C ARG A 124 -11.25 6.06 23.28
N GLN A 125 -11.64 6.24 22.02
CA GLN A 125 -10.72 6.51 20.95
C GLN A 125 -10.31 7.97 20.98
N VAL A 126 -9.01 8.23 21.01
CA VAL A 126 -8.45 9.59 20.98
C VAL A 126 -8.46 10.09 19.54
N ASN A 127 -8.90 11.34 19.34
CA ASN A 127 -8.70 12.03 18.07
C ASN A 127 -7.37 12.76 18.12
N THR A 128 -6.49 12.47 17.18
CA THR A 128 -5.15 13.03 17.08
C THR A 128 -4.94 13.89 15.84
N ASP A 129 -6.00 14.23 15.11
CA ASP A 129 -5.91 14.98 13.86
C ASP A 129 -5.41 16.42 14.08
N TYR A 130 -5.64 16.97 15.27
CA TYR A 130 -5.33 18.36 15.60
C TYR A 130 -4.32 18.47 16.73
N ILE A 131 -3.43 19.45 16.62
CA ILE A 131 -2.45 19.81 17.67
C ILE A 131 -2.46 21.34 17.87
N THR A 132 -2.07 21.78 19.07
CA THR A 132 -1.86 23.17 19.37
C THR A 132 -0.80 23.34 20.48
N GLY A 133 -0.05 24.41 20.43
CA GLY A 133 0.83 24.83 21.53
C GLY A 133 0.20 25.89 22.45
N ASN A 134 -1.03 26.33 22.15
CA ASN A 134 -1.74 27.37 22.90
C ASN A 134 -2.74 26.73 23.88
N THR A 135 -2.65 27.07 25.18
CA THR A 135 -3.48 26.47 26.25
C THR A 135 -4.97 26.80 26.11
N GLN A 136 -5.34 27.98 25.57
CA GLN A 136 -6.75 28.37 25.39
C GLN A 136 -7.36 27.62 24.20
N ILE A 137 -6.60 27.51 23.10
CA ILE A 137 -7.01 26.73 21.93
C ILE A 137 -7.11 25.25 22.32
N ASP A 138 -6.19 24.72 23.13
CA ASP A 138 -6.21 23.34 23.60
C ASP A 138 -7.49 23.02 24.40
N GLU A 139 -7.98 23.93 25.26
CA GLU A 139 -9.24 23.74 25.96
C GLU A 139 -10.43 23.68 25.00
N ALA A 140 -10.47 24.54 23.99
CA ALA A 140 -11.49 24.53 22.96
C ALA A 140 -11.41 23.26 22.10
N LEU A 141 -10.19 22.85 21.75
CA LEU A 141 -9.93 21.65 20.97
C LEU A 141 -10.39 20.38 21.70
N ARG A 142 -10.09 20.24 22.99
CA ARG A 142 -10.57 19.11 23.80
C ARG A 142 -12.10 18.99 23.84
N LYS A 143 -12.80 20.11 23.79
CA LYS A 143 -14.28 20.12 23.72
C LYS A 143 -14.80 19.74 22.33
N SER A 144 -14.06 20.09 21.29
CA SER A 144 -14.41 19.82 19.89
C SER A 144 -14.01 18.43 19.42
N THR A 145 -13.00 17.83 20.05
CA THR A 145 -12.41 16.51 19.70
C THR A 145 -12.54 15.52 20.86
N LEU A 146 -13.63 15.59 21.60
CA LEU A 146 -13.89 14.66 22.70
C LEU A 146 -13.80 13.22 22.18
N GLY A 147 -12.94 12.39 22.79
CA GLY A 147 -12.72 11.02 22.38
C GLY A 147 -14.01 10.20 22.34
N ALA A 148 -14.25 9.52 21.22
CA ALA A 148 -15.45 8.70 21.03
C ALA A 148 -15.45 7.49 21.97
N ILE A 149 -16.57 7.21 22.62
CA ILE A 149 -16.69 6.04 23.49
C ILE A 149 -16.80 4.78 22.63
N LEU A 150 -15.81 3.90 22.71
CA LEU A 150 -15.80 2.58 22.08
C LEU A 150 -16.49 1.55 22.95
N SER A 151 -16.37 1.69 24.27
CA SER A 151 -16.97 0.80 25.27
C SER A 151 -17.22 1.53 26.57
N ASN A 152 -18.33 1.18 27.28
CA ASN A 152 -18.70 1.75 28.57
C ASN A 152 -19.06 0.62 29.54
N GLN A 153 -18.14 0.28 30.44
CA GLN A 153 -18.22 -0.89 31.30
C GLN A 153 -18.51 -0.52 32.76
N LYS A 154 -19.46 -1.21 33.40
CA LYS A 154 -19.78 -0.98 34.80
C LYS A 154 -18.62 -1.42 35.69
N ILE A 155 -18.25 -0.61 36.66
CA ILE A 155 -17.31 -0.98 37.73
C ILE A 155 -17.97 -2.10 38.57
N GLN A 156 -17.31 -3.27 38.59
CA GLN A 156 -17.76 -4.43 39.34
C GLN A 156 -17.22 -4.40 40.79
N ALA A 157 -15.96 -4.04 40.96
CA ALA A 157 -15.29 -3.94 42.25
C ALA A 157 -14.08 -3.00 42.16
N TYR A 158 -13.54 -2.65 43.31
CA TYR A 158 -12.16 -2.21 43.48
C TYR A 158 -11.36 -3.35 44.10
N ASN A 159 -10.10 -3.46 43.79
CA ASN A 159 -9.22 -4.42 44.46
C ASN A 159 -9.11 -4.07 45.98
N ASN A 160 -8.60 -5.01 46.79
CA ASN A 160 -8.68 -4.91 48.24
C ASN A 160 -7.98 -3.68 48.87
N ASP A 161 -7.01 -3.09 48.16
CA ASP A 161 -6.31 -1.87 48.56
C ASP A 161 -6.81 -0.61 47.82
N SER A 162 -7.80 -0.75 46.93
CA SER A 162 -8.41 0.33 46.14
C SER A 162 -7.44 1.02 45.15
N THR A 163 -6.38 0.37 44.77
CA THR A 163 -5.39 0.88 43.78
C THR A 163 -5.78 0.56 42.34
N ALA A 164 -6.72 -0.37 42.14
CA ALA A 164 -7.20 -0.77 40.83
C ALA A 164 -8.72 -0.95 40.76
N ILE A 165 -9.27 -0.79 39.56
CA ILE A 165 -10.69 -0.88 39.24
C ILE A 165 -10.93 -2.13 38.43
N VAL A 166 -11.92 -2.94 38.83
CA VAL A 166 -12.31 -4.19 38.15
C VAL A 166 -13.58 -4.00 37.32
N PHE A 167 -13.52 -4.37 36.03
CA PHE A 167 -14.67 -4.32 35.12
C PHE A 167 -14.54 -5.37 34.00
N ASP A 168 -15.67 -5.77 33.39
CA ASP A 168 -15.77 -6.78 32.36
C ASP A 168 -15.48 -6.15 30.96
N MET A 169 -14.45 -6.60 30.26
CA MET A 169 -14.07 -6.16 28.92
C MET A 169 -14.42 -7.15 27.82
N SER A 170 -15.12 -8.23 28.12
CA SER A 170 -15.39 -9.32 27.17
C SER A 170 -16.08 -8.83 25.90
N SER A 171 -17.04 -7.91 26.00
CA SER A 171 -17.74 -7.39 24.81
C SER A 171 -16.87 -6.68 23.79
N VAL A 172 -15.71 -6.16 24.21
CA VAL A 172 -14.75 -5.51 23.30
C VAL A 172 -14.01 -6.54 22.46
N PHE A 173 -13.69 -7.69 23.05
CA PHE A 173 -12.88 -8.74 22.42
C PHE A 173 -13.69 -9.88 21.81
N LEU A 174 -14.98 -10.02 22.17
CA LEU A 174 -15.93 -11.01 21.65
C LEU A 174 -17.04 -10.41 20.79
N GLY A 175 -16.97 -9.13 20.44
CA GLY A 175 -17.96 -8.46 19.60
C GLY A 175 -17.52 -8.38 18.14
N ASP A 176 -18.49 -8.14 17.23
CA ASP A 176 -18.22 -7.79 15.83
C ASP A 176 -17.70 -6.34 15.72
N ASN A 177 -16.52 -6.11 16.24
CA ASN A 177 -15.88 -4.81 16.21
C ASN A 177 -15.13 -4.60 14.90
N LYS A 178 -15.70 -3.82 13.98
CA LYS A 178 -15.10 -3.56 12.65
C LYS A 178 -13.72 -2.89 12.73
N LYS A 179 -13.38 -2.19 13.82
CA LYS A 179 -12.06 -1.61 14.05
C LYS A 179 -11.00 -2.62 14.53
N MET A 180 -11.41 -3.84 14.85
CA MET A 180 -10.57 -4.96 15.27
C MET A 180 -10.94 -6.25 14.52
N SER A 181 -11.47 -6.11 13.31
CA SER A 181 -11.94 -7.19 12.44
C SER A 181 -10.79 -8.09 12.00
N PRO A 182 -11.00 -9.42 11.86
CA PRO A 182 -10.04 -10.33 11.27
C PRO A 182 -9.97 -10.23 9.74
N PHE A 183 -10.90 -9.55 9.11
CA PHE A 183 -11.01 -9.50 7.65
C PHE A 183 -10.12 -8.44 7.05
N ASP A 184 -9.15 -8.88 6.23
CA ASP A 184 -8.25 -7.98 5.51
C ASP A 184 -8.88 -7.53 4.19
N LYS A 185 -8.82 -6.23 3.92
CA LYS A 185 -9.27 -5.64 2.66
C LYS A 185 -8.35 -5.99 1.49
N ASN A 186 -7.09 -6.26 1.77
CA ASN A 186 -6.07 -6.62 0.78
C ASN A 186 -5.95 -8.14 0.57
N SER A 187 -6.82 -8.94 1.21
CA SER A 187 -6.90 -10.38 1.00
C SER A 187 -7.57 -10.74 -0.34
N ILE A 188 -7.45 -12.01 -0.74
CA ILE A 188 -8.06 -12.51 -1.99
C ILE A 188 -9.54 -12.14 -2.07
N TYR A 189 -10.31 -12.35 -0.98
CA TYR A 189 -11.74 -12.02 -0.96
C TYR A 189 -12.01 -10.55 -0.62
N GLY A 190 -11.04 -9.82 -0.09
CA GLY A 190 -11.17 -8.39 0.22
C GLY A 190 -11.32 -7.50 -1.02
N MET A 191 -10.88 -7.98 -2.19
CA MET A 191 -11.04 -7.29 -3.49
C MET A 191 -12.45 -7.42 -4.09
N TYR A 192 -13.33 -8.22 -3.47
CA TYR A 192 -14.71 -8.44 -3.91
C TYR A 192 -15.70 -7.85 -2.91
N ASN A 193 -16.98 -7.84 -3.27
CA ASN A 193 -18.04 -7.47 -2.33
C ASN A 193 -18.25 -8.62 -1.34
N ARG A 194 -17.71 -8.45 -0.13
CA ARG A 194 -17.79 -9.42 0.97
C ARG A 194 -18.79 -8.93 2.02
N THR A 195 -19.60 -9.84 2.52
CA THR A 195 -20.48 -9.64 3.66
C THR A 195 -20.15 -10.66 4.75
N GLU A 196 -20.11 -10.22 6.00
CA GLU A 196 -19.73 -11.04 7.15
C GLU A 196 -20.83 -11.02 8.20
N ASN A 197 -21.15 -12.19 8.78
CA ASN A 197 -22.10 -12.36 9.87
C ASN A 197 -21.40 -13.02 11.06
N TYR A 198 -21.26 -12.29 12.16
CA TYR A 198 -20.63 -12.74 13.40
C TYR A 198 -21.47 -13.82 14.11
N GLN A 199 -20.79 -14.87 14.61
CA GLN A 199 -21.40 -15.99 15.33
C GLN A 199 -20.96 -15.95 16.80
N SER A 200 -21.73 -15.29 17.66
CA SER A 200 -21.39 -15.09 19.08
C SER A 200 -21.24 -16.40 19.85
N ASP A 201 -22.10 -17.37 19.55
CA ASP A 201 -22.16 -18.66 20.27
C ASP A 201 -20.96 -19.59 19.93
N CYS A 202 -20.25 -19.28 18.83
CA CYS A 202 -19.05 -19.99 18.39
C CYS A 202 -17.75 -19.22 18.69
N SER A 203 -17.86 -18.09 19.42
CA SER A 203 -16.72 -17.21 19.70
C SER A 203 -16.38 -17.20 21.19
N TYR A 204 -15.09 -17.22 21.53
CA TYR A 204 -14.62 -17.25 22.92
C TYR A 204 -13.24 -16.63 23.09
N ILE A 205 -12.86 -16.27 24.32
CA ILE A 205 -11.50 -15.86 24.67
C ILE A 205 -10.68 -17.11 24.91
N SER A 206 -9.60 -17.28 24.13
CA SER A 206 -8.75 -18.48 24.19
C SER A 206 -7.54 -18.30 25.10
N GLN A 207 -7.03 -17.07 25.30
CA GLN A 207 -5.85 -16.83 26.11
C GLN A 207 -5.78 -15.36 26.57
N ILE A 208 -5.20 -15.16 27.78
CA ILE A 208 -4.80 -13.86 28.29
C ILE A 208 -3.32 -13.87 28.66
N LYS A 209 -2.60 -12.78 28.32
CA LYS A 209 -1.21 -12.56 28.75
C LYS A 209 -1.06 -11.12 29.23
N ALA A 210 -0.23 -10.89 30.24
CA ALA A 210 0.09 -9.55 30.72
C ALA A 210 1.60 -9.42 30.89
N PHE A 211 2.14 -8.30 30.43
CA PHE A 211 3.56 -7.95 30.45
C PHE A 211 3.74 -6.62 31.19
N LYS A 212 4.96 -6.21 31.41
CA LYS A 212 5.25 -4.96 32.13
C LYS A 212 4.72 -3.70 31.43
N ASP A 213 4.70 -3.70 30.12
CA ASP A 213 4.39 -2.55 29.25
C ASP A 213 3.16 -2.74 28.36
N ASN A 214 2.59 -3.95 28.34
CA ASN A 214 1.42 -4.26 27.52
C ASN A 214 0.65 -5.46 28.07
N VAL A 215 -0.56 -5.68 27.52
CA VAL A 215 -1.36 -6.89 27.72
C VAL A 215 -1.84 -7.42 26.37
N SER A 216 -2.06 -8.72 26.27
CA SER A 216 -2.59 -9.39 25.09
C SER A 216 -3.79 -10.25 25.43
N ILE A 217 -4.87 -10.11 24.66
CA ILE A 217 -6.07 -10.92 24.71
C ILE A 217 -6.23 -11.64 23.38
N LYS A 218 -6.25 -12.97 23.41
CA LYS A 218 -6.48 -13.81 22.25
C LYS A 218 -7.91 -14.27 22.22
N SER A 219 -8.61 -14.02 21.11
CA SER A 219 -10.01 -14.41 20.92
C SER A 219 -10.14 -15.26 19.67
N CYS A 220 -10.88 -16.36 19.79
CA CYS A 220 -11.38 -17.14 18.68
C CYS A 220 -12.72 -16.53 18.24
N LEU A 221 -12.78 -16.00 17.03
CA LEU A 221 -13.96 -15.33 16.45
C LEU A 221 -14.48 -16.14 15.27
N SER A 222 -15.76 -16.44 15.29
CA SER A 222 -16.42 -17.19 14.22
C SER A 222 -17.42 -16.33 13.46
N TYR A 223 -17.48 -16.56 12.16
CA TYR A 223 -18.34 -15.85 11.22
C TYR A 223 -18.89 -16.82 10.17
N THR A 224 -19.94 -16.38 9.47
CA THR A 224 -20.20 -16.84 8.10
C THR A 224 -19.97 -15.69 7.16
N PHE A 225 -19.48 -15.96 5.95
CA PHE A 225 -19.24 -14.91 4.96
C PHE A 225 -19.71 -15.30 3.57
N SER A 226 -20.08 -14.30 2.79
CA SER A 226 -20.46 -14.44 1.39
C SER A 226 -19.67 -13.46 0.54
N VAL A 227 -19.33 -13.86 -0.70
CA VAL A 227 -18.55 -13.05 -1.64
C VAL A 227 -19.29 -12.97 -2.96
N SER A 228 -19.40 -11.76 -3.52
CA SER A 228 -19.95 -11.53 -4.85
C SER A 228 -19.05 -10.63 -5.69
N ASN A 229 -19.10 -10.78 -7.01
CA ASN A 229 -18.35 -9.91 -7.90
C ASN A 229 -19.04 -8.53 -8.03
N SER A 230 -18.41 -7.61 -8.75
CA SER A 230 -18.93 -6.25 -9.00
C SER A 230 -20.28 -6.21 -9.74
N GLN A 231 -20.66 -7.30 -10.38
CA GLN A 231 -21.93 -7.46 -11.09
C GLN A 231 -23.01 -8.15 -10.24
N GLY A 232 -22.70 -8.45 -8.95
CA GLY A 232 -23.62 -9.09 -8.02
C GLY A 232 -23.73 -10.62 -8.17
N ALA A 233 -22.92 -11.26 -9.03
CA ALA A 233 -22.90 -12.72 -9.12
C ALA A 233 -22.24 -13.31 -7.85
N SER A 234 -22.91 -14.27 -7.22
CA SER A 234 -22.42 -14.96 -6.03
C SER A 234 -21.25 -15.89 -6.39
N LEU A 235 -20.12 -15.69 -5.72
CA LEU A 235 -18.94 -16.54 -5.83
C LEU A 235 -18.84 -17.52 -4.64
N ILE A 236 -19.19 -17.04 -3.45
CA ILE A 236 -19.20 -17.80 -2.20
C ILE A 236 -20.47 -17.43 -1.45
N LYS A 237 -21.13 -18.42 -0.85
CA LYS A 237 -22.35 -18.18 -0.06
C LYS A 237 -22.24 -18.86 1.31
N ASP A 238 -22.49 -18.09 2.36
CA ASP A 238 -22.59 -18.50 3.77
C ASP A 238 -21.51 -19.49 4.22
N ARG A 239 -20.26 -19.28 3.78
CA ARG A 239 -19.11 -20.13 4.15
C ARG A 239 -18.70 -19.83 5.58
N PRO A 240 -18.51 -20.86 6.45
CA PRO A 240 -17.96 -20.66 7.78
C PRO A 240 -16.52 -20.14 7.73
N PHE A 241 -16.18 -19.24 8.64
CA PHE A 241 -14.85 -18.71 8.85
C PHE A 241 -14.56 -18.52 10.32
N THR A 242 -13.41 -19.00 10.77
CA THR A 242 -12.93 -18.81 12.14
C THR A 242 -11.55 -18.19 12.11
N ALA A 243 -11.32 -17.18 12.93
CA ALA A 243 -10.04 -16.53 13.12
C ALA A 243 -9.69 -16.41 14.60
N GLU A 244 -8.48 -16.80 14.99
CA GLU A 244 -7.91 -16.36 16.25
C GLU A 244 -7.22 -15.02 16.05
N MET A 245 -7.51 -14.08 16.94
CA MET A 245 -6.97 -12.72 16.90
C MET A 245 -6.30 -12.38 18.22
N THR A 246 -5.05 -11.96 18.17
CA THR A 246 -4.37 -11.35 19.32
C THR A 246 -4.57 -9.85 19.29
N ARG A 247 -5.16 -9.28 20.33
CA ARG A 247 -5.29 -7.84 20.55
C ARG A 247 -4.37 -7.45 21.67
N SER A 248 -3.38 -6.64 21.35
CA SER A 248 -2.42 -6.12 22.34
C SER A 248 -2.77 -4.70 22.71
N ILE A 249 -2.78 -4.39 24.01
CA ILE A 249 -2.94 -3.03 24.53
C ILE A 249 -1.59 -2.61 25.10
N MET A 250 -0.95 -1.61 24.50
CA MET A 250 0.37 -1.11 24.88
C MET A 250 0.27 0.30 25.47
N LEU A 251 0.94 0.52 26.61
CA LEU A 251 1.07 1.85 27.19
C LEU A 251 2.09 2.67 26.37
N LEU A 252 1.70 3.87 25.95
CA LEU A 252 2.60 4.80 25.29
C LEU A 252 3.50 5.54 26.29
N LYS A 253 4.69 5.94 25.83
CA LYS A 253 5.56 6.84 26.63
C LYS A 253 4.78 8.11 26.99
N GLU A 254 4.90 8.57 28.23
CA GLU A 254 4.22 9.79 28.68
C GLU A 254 4.64 11.01 27.85
N LYS A 255 5.92 11.10 27.57
CA LYS A 255 6.48 12.12 26.68
C LYS A 255 6.91 11.44 25.37
N PRO A 256 6.24 11.74 24.23
CA PRO A 256 6.68 11.27 22.92
C PRO A 256 8.12 11.71 22.63
N TYR A 257 8.82 10.96 21.78
CA TYR A 257 10.11 11.42 21.29
C TYR A 257 9.94 12.67 20.42
N ARG A 258 11.01 13.46 20.25
CA ARG A 258 10.98 14.62 19.36
C ARG A 258 10.80 14.17 17.91
N PRO A 259 9.66 14.49 17.25
CA PRO A 259 9.42 14.11 15.88
C PRO A 259 10.41 14.81 14.94
N ARG A 260 10.68 14.19 13.77
CA ARG A 260 11.32 14.87 12.64
C ARG A 260 10.22 15.31 11.67
N MET A 261 10.23 16.59 11.29
CA MET A 261 9.31 17.09 10.27
C MET A 261 9.60 16.39 8.95
N ALA A 262 8.57 15.81 8.33
CA ALA A 262 8.71 15.21 7.01
C ALA A 262 8.91 16.30 5.94
N ASP A 263 9.69 15.96 4.92
CA ASP A 263 9.88 16.82 3.75
C ASP A 263 9.47 16.04 2.49
N TYR A 264 8.55 16.60 1.71
CA TYR A 264 8.00 15.92 0.52
C TYR A 264 9.02 15.68 -0.60
N ARG A 265 10.21 16.27 -0.49
CA ARG A 265 11.33 16.08 -1.43
C ARG A 265 12.15 14.81 -1.17
N ILE A 266 11.79 14.04 -0.12
CA ILE A 266 12.43 12.77 0.22
C ILE A 266 11.38 11.70 0.53
N GLY A 267 11.62 10.47 0.08
CA GLY A 267 10.68 9.36 0.17
C GLY A 267 10.60 8.73 1.56
N VAL A 268 9.91 9.37 2.51
CA VAL A 268 9.66 8.82 3.84
C VAL A 268 8.17 8.79 4.14
N PHE A 269 7.69 7.75 4.79
CA PHE A 269 6.34 7.71 5.34
C PHE A 269 6.18 8.75 6.44
N PHE A 270 4.95 9.21 6.65
CA PHE A 270 4.70 10.26 7.63
C PHE A 270 3.33 10.15 8.28
N THR A 271 3.20 10.78 9.44
CA THR A 271 1.96 10.96 10.20
C THR A 271 1.52 12.42 10.09
N GLY A 272 0.35 12.65 9.49
CA GLY A 272 -0.18 14.00 9.26
C GLY A 272 -1.01 14.51 10.43
N ARG A 273 -0.97 15.84 10.65
CA ARG A 273 -1.76 16.55 11.65
C ARG A 273 -2.11 17.97 11.17
N GLU A 274 -3.12 18.57 11.78
CA GLU A 274 -3.52 19.96 11.59
C GLU A 274 -3.10 20.78 12.82
N GLN A 275 -2.20 21.74 12.66
CA GLN A 275 -1.77 22.63 13.74
C GLN A 275 -2.62 23.87 13.82
N LEU A 276 -3.13 24.16 15.01
CA LEU A 276 -3.83 25.39 15.35
C LEU A 276 -2.90 26.28 16.21
N GLY A 277 -2.70 27.54 15.83
CA GLY A 277 -1.82 28.45 16.55
C GLY A 277 -2.29 29.90 16.47
N GLU A 278 -1.99 30.73 17.49
CA GLU A 278 -2.36 32.12 17.55
C GLU A 278 -1.82 32.97 16.38
N GLY A 279 -0.62 32.64 15.88
CA GLY A 279 0.00 33.34 14.75
C GLY A 279 -0.46 32.85 13.38
N ALA A 280 -1.17 31.72 13.32
CA ALA A 280 -1.64 31.16 12.07
C ALA A 280 -3.03 31.77 11.70
N LYS A 281 -3.13 32.33 10.50
CA LYS A 281 -4.42 32.82 9.96
C LYS A 281 -5.38 31.66 9.62
N THR A 282 -4.90 30.45 9.64
CA THR A 282 -5.64 29.22 9.31
C THR A 282 -4.94 28.02 9.97
N THR A 283 -5.58 26.86 9.95
CA THR A 283 -4.91 25.59 10.29
C THR A 283 -3.78 25.31 9.32
N VAL A 284 -2.66 24.81 9.83
CA VAL A 284 -1.46 24.47 9.06
C VAL A 284 -1.23 22.97 9.15
N PRO A 285 -1.19 22.24 8.01
CA PRO A 285 -0.84 20.82 8.03
C PRO A 285 0.61 20.64 8.46
N VAL A 286 0.84 19.67 9.35
CA VAL A 286 2.14 19.28 9.88
C VAL A 286 2.32 17.80 9.68
N TYR A 287 3.48 17.39 9.19
CA TYR A 287 3.82 16.00 8.91
C TYR A 287 5.05 15.59 9.66
N TYR A 288 4.97 14.45 10.36
CA TYR A 288 6.09 13.86 11.08
C TYR A 288 6.57 12.61 10.34
N ALA A 289 7.85 12.55 9.99
CA ALA A 289 8.46 11.38 9.37
C ALA A 289 8.32 10.15 10.28
N ASN A 290 7.81 9.06 9.73
CA ASN A 290 7.70 7.79 10.44
C ASN A 290 9.10 7.17 10.53
N ARG A 291 9.64 7.03 11.75
CA ARG A 291 10.98 6.48 11.97
C ARG A 291 11.13 5.86 13.35
N TRP A 292 12.07 4.96 13.50
CA TRP A 292 12.46 4.43 14.81
C TRP A 292 13.17 5.48 15.64
N ASP A 293 13.01 5.42 16.98
CA ASP A 293 13.76 6.23 17.94
C ASP A 293 15.18 5.69 18.10
N ILE A 294 16.07 6.08 17.19
CA ILE A 294 17.49 5.69 17.18
C ILE A 294 18.32 6.81 17.76
N GLN A 295 18.80 6.61 19.00
CA GLN A 295 19.66 7.52 19.71
C GLN A 295 20.99 6.85 20.04
N PRO A 296 22.12 7.55 20.00
CA PRO A 296 23.41 6.95 20.38
C PRO A 296 23.43 6.56 21.86
N SER A 297 23.90 5.34 22.16
CA SER A 297 24.07 4.88 23.54
C SER A 297 25.15 5.67 24.29
N ASP A 298 26.12 6.25 23.56
CA ASP A 298 27.13 7.17 24.06
C ASP A 298 27.22 8.36 23.09
N THR A 299 26.55 9.46 23.46
CA THR A 299 26.55 10.70 22.66
C THR A 299 27.91 11.33 22.54
N ALA A 300 28.73 11.25 23.59
CA ALA A 300 30.07 11.84 23.58
C ALA A 300 31.03 11.10 22.62
N ALA A 301 30.98 9.77 22.63
CA ALA A 301 31.72 8.94 21.67
C ALA A 301 31.22 9.17 20.23
N TYR A 302 29.90 9.24 20.02
CA TYR A 302 29.32 9.55 18.73
C TYR A 302 29.79 10.89 18.17
N LEU A 303 29.81 11.94 18.99
CA LEU A 303 30.31 13.28 18.60
C LEU A 303 31.81 13.32 18.31
N ARG A 304 32.58 12.38 18.84
CA ARG A 304 34.01 12.19 18.48
C ARG A 304 34.21 11.42 17.17
N GLY A 305 33.11 10.95 16.52
CA GLY A 305 33.16 10.17 15.30
C GLY A 305 33.35 8.66 15.50
N GLU A 306 33.18 8.16 16.71
CA GLU A 306 33.21 6.72 17.00
C GLU A 306 31.89 6.06 16.61
N LYS A 307 31.96 4.82 16.12
CA LYS A 307 30.74 4.04 15.85
C LYS A 307 30.18 3.50 17.17
N VAL A 308 28.95 3.91 17.50
CA VAL A 308 28.27 3.52 18.75
C VAL A 308 27.03 2.66 18.46
N LYS A 309 26.60 1.86 19.42
CA LYS A 309 25.31 1.17 19.34
C LYS A 309 24.16 2.15 19.59
N PRO A 310 22.94 1.87 19.07
CA PRO A 310 21.77 2.61 19.49
C PRO A 310 21.39 2.27 20.94
N THR A 311 20.65 3.17 21.58
CA THR A 311 20.06 2.90 22.92
C THR A 311 19.09 1.73 22.89
N LYS A 312 18.40 1.53 21.76
CA LYS A 312 17.50 0.42 21.51
C LYS A 312 17.74 -0.12 20.11
N GLN A 313 18.03 -1.40 19.99
CA GLN A 313 18.22 -2.10 18.73
C GLN A 313 16.86 -2.40 18.08
N ILE A 314 16.73 -2.29 16.77
CA ILE A 314 15.59 -2.78 15.99
C ILE A 314 15.79 -4.27 15.76
N VAL A 315 14.91 -5.10 16.32
CA VAL A 315 15.03 -6.56 16.22
C VAL A 315 13.87 -7.10 15.40
N PHE A 316 14.18 -7.82 14.31
CA PHE A 316 13.22 -8.60 13.56
C PHE A 316 13.40 -10.08 13.90
N TYR A 317 12.30 -10.73 14.29
CA TYR A 317 12.26 -12.15 14.56
C TYR A 317 11.83 -12.91 13.30
N ILE A 318 12.67 -13.85 12.86
CA ILE A 318 12.42 -14.68 11.67
C ILE A 318 11.58 -15.89 12.08
N ASP A 319 10.47 -16.10 11.40
CA ASP A 319 9.56 -17.20 11.64
C ASP A 319 10.28 -18.56 11.40
N ASN A 320 10.21 -19.44 12.39
CA ASN A 320 10.87 -20.76 12.35
C ASN A 320 10.29 -21.70 11.27
N THR A 321 9.10 -21.39 10.75
CA THR A 321 8.42 -22.18 9.71
C THR A 321 8.94 -21.92 8.30
N PHE A 322 9.82 -20.93 8.10
CA PHE A 322 10.50 -20.77 6.82
C PHE A 322 11.35 -21.99 6.45
N PRO A 323 11.38 -22.38 5.16
CA PRO A 323 12.35 -23.36 4.68
C PRO A 323 13.79 -23.02 5.09
N GLU A 324 14.53 -23.99 5.61
CA GLU A 324 15.88 -23.74 6.15
C GLU A 324 16.84 -23.11 5.13
N LYS A 325 16.72 -23.51 3.86
CA LYS A 325 17.55 -22.96 2.77
C LYS A 325 17.35 -21.46 2.52
N TRP A 326 16.22 -20.87 2.95
CA TRP A 326 15.94 -19.44 2.77
C TRP A 326 16.43 -18.58 3.95
N LYS A 327 16.50 -19.14 5.15
CA LYS A 327 16.82 -18.39 6.39
C LYS A 327 18.12 -17.59 6.32
N PRO A 328 19.24 -18.09 5.73
CA PRO A 328 20.45 -17.28 5.59
C PRO A 328 20.24 -15.98 4.81
N TYR A 329 19.55 -16.05 3.68
CA TYR A 329 19.23 -14.90 2.84
C TYR A 329 18.27 -13.93 3.52
N LEU A 330 17.32 -14.45 4.31
CA LEU A 330 16.39 -13.63 5.09
C LEU A 330 17.13 -12.88 6.21
N ARG A 331 18.03 -13.55 6.93
CA ARG A 331 18.86 -12.87 7.97
C ARG A 331 19.71 -11.76 7.35
N GLU A 332 20.34 -12.04 6.22
CA GLU A 332 21.12 -11.05 5.48
C GLU A 332 20.25 -9.89 4.99
N GLY A 333 19.07 -10.16 4.41
CA GLY A 333 18.11 -9.15 3.96
C GLY A 333 17.72 -8.16 5.07
N VAL A 334 17.65 -8.62 6.32
CA VAL A 334 17.41 -7.77 7.49
C VAL A 334 18.68 -7.02 7.90
N THR A 335 19.80 -7.73 8.07
CA THR A 335 20.98 -7.17 8.76
C THR A 335 21.88 -6.32 7.87
N GLN A 336 21.81 -6.47 6.54
CA GLN A 336 22.65 -5.68 5.63
C GLN A 336 22.41 -4.17 5.75
N TRP A 337 21.25 -3.69 6.22
CA TRP A 337 21.00 -2.27 6.48
C TRP A 337 21.98 -1.63 7.47
N ASN A 338 22.64 -2.42 8.32
CA ASN A 338 23.70 -1.92 9.22
C ASN A 338 24.85 -1.27 8.43
N GLU A 339 25.15 -1.71 7.21
CA GLU A 339 26.17 -1.10 6.35
C GLU A 339 25.91 0.41 6.13
N LEU A 340 24.63 0.79 6.03
CA LEU A 340 24.25 2.20 5.86
C LEU A 340 24.20 2.95 7.18
N PHE A 341 23.78 2.32 8.26
CA PHE A 341 23.83 2.91 9.60
C PHE A 341 25.27 3.16 10.07
N GLU A 342 26.22 2.32 9.64
CA GLU A 342 27.64 2.53 9.95
C GLU A 342 28.20 3.80 9.31
N GLN A 343 27.68 4.21 8.16
CA GLN A 343 28.11 5.45 7.49
C GLN A 343 27.67 6.71 8.25
N ILE A 344 26.69 6.59 9.13
CA ILE A 344 26.20 7.70 9.98
C ILE A 344 26.62 7.54 11.45
N GLY A 345 27.62 6.69 11.75
CA GLY A 345 28.21 6.56 13.07
C GLY A 345 27.54 5.56 14.01
N PHE A 346 26.62 4.72 13.52
CA PHE A 346 26.03 3.66 14.32
C PHE A 346 26.56 2.29 13.93
N LYS A 347 26.53 1.33 14.88
CA LYS A 347 26.76 -0.09 14.65
C LYS A 347 25.69 -0.93 15.32
N ASP A 348 25.41 -2.11 14.77
CA ASP A 348 24.44 -3.07 15.32
C ASP A 348 23.05 -2.46 15.55
N VAL A 349 22.53 -1.67 14.60
CA VAL A 349 21.22 -1.02 14.70
C VAL A 349 20.09 -2.02 14.46
N VAL A 350 20.23 -2.84 13.41
CA VAL A 350 19.21 -3.82 13.01
C VAL A 350 19.72 -5.23 13.27
N ALA A 351 18.90 -6.05 13.91
CA ALA A 351 19.22 -7.45 14.18
C ALA A 351 18.14 -8.40 13.66
N ALA A 352 18.57 -9.56 13.18
CA ALA A 352 17.71 -10.69 12.88
C ALA A 352 17.90 -11.77 13.94
N LYS A 353 16.81 -12.29 14.50
CA LYS A 353 16.80 -13.40 15.46
C LYS A 353 15.74 -14.42 15.03
N ASP A 354 15.95 -15.69 15.33
CA ASP A 354 14.90 -16.68 15.15
C ASP A 354 13.84 -16.54 16.26
N PHE A 355 12.63 -17.08 16.05
CA PHE A 355 11.63 -17.16 17.10
C PHE A 355 12.17 -17.97 18.27
N PRO A 356 12.22 -17.41 19.49
CA PRO A 356 12.65 -18.16 20.67
C PRO A 356 11.71 -19.35 20.91
N THR A 357 12.30 -20.49 21.24
CA THR A 357 11.55 -21.72 21.55
C THR A 357 11.38 -21.95 23.05
N ASP A 358 12.16 -21.22 23.85
CA ASP A 358 12.28 -21.39 25.31
C ASP A 358 11.91 -20.10 26.11
N ASP A 359 11.47 -19.05 25.43
CA ASP A 359 10.98 -17.80 26.07
C ASP A 359 9.45 -17.82 26.18
N PRO A 360 8.89 -18.02 27.39
CA PRO A 360 7.45 -18.05 27.59
C PRO A 360 6.76 -16.69 27.40
N GLU A 361 7.54 -15.60 27.44
CA GLU A 361 7.03 -14.24 27.20
C GLU A 361 6.95 -13.93 25.71
N PHE A 362 7.70 -14.61 24.87
CA PHE A 362 7.66 -14.36 23.43
C PHE A 362 6.31 -14.75 22.83
N ASP A 363 5.74 -13.83 22.10
CA ASP A 363 4.54 -14.06 21.29
C ASP A 363 4.66 -13.24 19.99
N PRO A 364 4.82 -13.89 18.83
CA PRO A 364 5.03 -13.20 17.57
C PRO A 364 3.85 -12.30 17.16
N ASP A 365 2.69 -12.50 17.78
CA ASP A 365 1.48 -11.70 17.52
C ASP A 365 1.35 -10.50 18.48
N ASN A 366 2.23 -10.41 19.48
CA ASN A 366 2.26 -9.29 20.40
C ASN A 366 2.87 -8.04 19.72
N ILE A 367 2.25 -6.88 19.95
CA ILE A 367 2.68 -5.57 19.43
C ILE A 367 4.16 -5.24 19.71
N LYS A 368 4.76 -5.85 20.70
CA LYS A 368 6.15 -5.63 21.11
C LYS A 368 7.19 -6.20 20.13
N TYR A 369 6.84 -7.25 19.38
CA TYR A 369 7.77 -8.00 18.55
C TYR A 369 7.56 -7.73 17.06
N SER A 370 8.61 -7.24 16.41
CA SER A 370 8.63 -7.10 14.95
C SER A 370 9.07 -8.42 14.33
N CYS A 371 8.32 -8.93 13.36
CA CYS A 371 8.53 -10.27 12.82
C CYS A 371 8.59 -10.29 11.30
N VAL A 372 9.42 -11.19 10.75
CA VAL A 372 9.34 -11.63 9.36
C VAL A 372 8.56 -12.93 9.35
N ARG A 373 7.34 -12.90 8.81
CA ARG A 373 6.36 -13.99 8.86
C ARG A 373 6.29 -14.74 7.55
N TYR A 374 6.23 -16.06 7.62
CA TYR A 374 5.95 -16.92 6.47
C TYR A 374 4.45 -17.08 6.28
N ALA A 375 3.95 -16.76 5.10
CA ALA A 375 2.55 -16.90 4.75
C ALA A 375 2.36 -17.97 3.66
N PRO A 376 1.95 -19.19 3.99
CA PRO A 376 1.73 -20.30 3.03
C PRO A 376 0.46 -20.04 2.20
N SER A 377 0.55 -19.15 1.23
CA SER A 377 -0.54 -18.68 0.39
C SER A 377 -0.10 -18.60 -1.07
N SER A 378 -1.06 -18.69 -1.98
CA SER A 378 -0.85 -18.52 -3.42
C SER A 378 -0.68 -17.06 -3.87
N ILE A 379 -0.65 -16.11 -2.94
CA ILE A 379 -0.40 -14.69 -3.24
C ILE A 379 1.07 -14.53 -3.67
N GLU A 380 1.27 -13.90 -4.81
CA GLU A 380 2.59 -13.61 -5.38
C GLU A 380 3.05 -12.22 -4.91
N ASN A 381 3.38 -12.06 -3.62
CA ASN A 381 3.72 -10.77 -3.03
C ASN A 381 4.59 -10.87 -1.77
N ALA A 382 5.04 -9.70 -1.28
CA ALA A 382 5.59 -9.43 0.04
C ALA A 382 5.03 -8.10 0.56
N MET A 383 5.01 -7.87 1.88
CA MET A 383 4.52 -6.62 2.47
C MET A 383 5.25 -6.31 3.79
N GLY A 384 5.59 -5.03 4.02
CA GLY A 384 6.29 -4.56 5.21
C GLY A 384 5.55 -3.45 6.00
N PRO A 385 4.36 -3.71 6.60
CA PRO A 385 3.62 -2.70 7.35
C PRO A 385 4.26 -2.34 8.69
N SER A 386 4.09 -1.07 9.09
CA SER A 386 4.52 -0.54 10.38
C SER A 386 3.35 -0.03 11.21
N TRP A 387 3.50 -0.09 12.55
CA TRP A 387 2.65 0.57 13.52
C TRP A 387 3.40 1.72 14.17
N VAL A 388 2.80 2.90 14.17
CA VAL A 388 3.43 4.14 14.62
C VAL A 388 2.66 4.77 15.79
N ASP A 389 3.40 5.48 16.66
CA ASP A 389 2.80 6.38 17.63
C ASP A 389 2.19 7.58 16.88
N PRO A 390 0.86 7.72 16.87
CA PRO A 390 0.21 8.78 16.10
C PRO A 390 0.54 10.18 16.61
N ARG A 391 1.18 10.33 17.77
CA ARG A 391 1.56 11.63 18.34
C ARG A 391 2.88 12.18 17.79
N SER A 392 3.76 11.29 17.25
CA SER A 392 5.14 11.66 16.89
C SER A 392 5.67 11.02 15.61
N GLY A 393 4.98 10.00 15.05
CA GLY A 393 5.50 9.19 13.97
C GLY A 393 6.57 8.17 14.39
N GLU A 394 6.78 7.95 15.71
CA GLU A 394 7.70 6.90 16.18
C GLU A 394 7.20 5.52 15.71
N ILE A 395 8.02 4.78 14.96
CA ILE A 395 7.72 3.39 14.62
C ILE A 395 7.90 2.54 15.88
N LEU A 396 6.84 1.85 16.28
CA LEU A 396 6.82 1.03 17.51
C LEU A 396 6.96 -0.45 17.19
N ASN A 397 6.41 -0.86 16.04
CA ASN A 397 6.44 -2.23 15.55
C ASN A 397 6.39 -2.22 14.02
N ALA A 398 7.07 -3.16 13.41
CA ALA A 398 6.99 -3.41 11.98
C ALA A 398 7.01 -4.91 11.73
N SER A 399 6.35 -5.38 10.69
CA SER A 399 6.35 -6.80 10.33
C SER A 399 6.45 -6.96 8.82
N VAL A 400 7.11 -8.02 8.38
CA VAL A 400 7.14 -8.39 6.97
C VAL A 400 6.37 -9.69 6.78
N TYR A 401 5.51 -9.75 5.77
CA TYR A 401 4.85 -10.99 5.32
C TYR A 401 5.47 -11.39 4.00
N LEU A 402 6.09 -12.58 3.96
CA LEU A 402 6.57 -13.21 2.74
C LEU A 402 5.59 -14.33 2.37
N TYR A 403 4.87 -14.15 1.29
CA TYR A 403 3.95 -15.16 0.78
C TYR A 403 4.73 -16.26 0.05
N HIS A 404 4.25 -17.51 0.10
CA HIS A 404 4.96 -18.63 -0.52
C HIS A 404 5.22 -18.41 -2.01
N ASN A 405 4.20 -17.94 -2.75
CA ASN A 405 4.29 -17.73 -4.19
C ASN A 405 5.13 -16.50 -4.61
N VAL A 406 5.75 -15.77 -3.68
CA VAL A 406 6.79 -14.79 -4.04
C VAL A 406 7.92 -15.46 -4.84
N ILE A 407 8.18 -16.76 -4.61
CA ILE A 407 9.16 -17.54 -5.37
C ILE A 407 8.76 -17.67 -6.85
N LYS A 408 7.48 -17.95 -7.11
CA LYS A 408 6.96 -18.00 -8.49
C LYS A 408 7.10 -16.64 -9.19
N LEU A 409 6.76 -15.57 -8.50
CA LEU A 409 6.89 -14.20 -8.99
C LEU A 409 8.36 -13.88 -9.34
N ILE A 410 9.28 -14.17 -8.44
CA ILE A 410 10.72 -13.98 -8.63
C ILE A 410 11.22 -14.80 -9.83
N SER A 411 10.82 -16.06 -9.94
CA SER A 411 11.23 -16.96 -11.03
C SER A 411 10.76 -16.42 -12.38
N ASN A 412 9.53 -15.92 -12.46
CA ASN A 412 8.98 -15.31 -13.67
C ASN A 412 9.74 -14.04 -14.05
N TRP A 413 10.04 -13.15 -13.09
CA TRP A 413 10.84 -11.95 -13.37
C TRP A 413 12.25 -12.29 -13.85
N LEU A 414 12.93 -13.21 -13.17
CA LEU A 414 14.26 -13.66 -13.57
C LEU A 414 14.26 -14.18 -15.00
N PHE A 415 13.30 -15.04 -15.35
CA PHE A 415 13.21 -15.56 -16.71
C PHE A 415 12.90 -14.46 -17.73
N VAL A 416 11.80 -13.73 -17.55
CA VAL A 416 11.29 -12.78 -18.56
C VAL A 416 12.25 -11.60 -18.79
N GLN A 417 12.96 -11.17 -17.73
CA GLN A 417 13.84 -9.99 -17.82
C GLN A 417 15.31 -10.34 -18.05
N THR A 418 15.76 -11.58 -17.82
CA THR A 418 17.19 -11.91 -17.92
C THR A 418 17.55 -13.13 -18.75
N ALA A 419 16.59 -13.96 -19.16
CA ALA A 419 16.90 -15.22 -19.89
C ALA A 419 17.63 -15.00 -21.24
N GLN A 420 17.55 -13.81 -21.85
CA GLN A 420 18.33 -13.49 -23.03
C GLN A 420 19.85 -13.47 -22.74
N ALA A 421 20.24 -13.07 -21.52
CA ALA A 421 21.63 -12.91 -21.12
C ALA A 421 22.09 -13.98 -20.11
N ASP A 422 21.17 -14.62 -19.42
CA ASP A 422 21.44 -15.60 -18.36
C ASP A 422 20.92 -16.99 -18.73
N LYS A 423 21.83 -17.98 -18.84
CA LYS A 423 21.47 -19.37 -19.15
C LYS A 423 20.93 -20.12 -17.93
N ASP A 424 21.31 -19.70 -16.74
CA ASP A 424 20.98 -20.39 -15.49
C ASP A 424 19.49 -20.28 -15.13
N VAL A 425 18.77 -19.26 -15.70
CA VAL A 425 17.33 -19.09 -15.52
C VAL A 425 16.48 -19.83 -16.58
N ARG A 426 17.11 -20.49 -17.59
CA ARG A 426 16.41 -21.20 -18.67
C ARG A 426 16.00 -22.61 -18.27
N THR A 427 15.32 -22.71 -17.14
CA THR A 427 14.91 -23.97 -16.52
C THR A 427 13.66 -23.77 -15.68
N VAL A 428 12.89 -24.86 -15.47
CA VAL A 428 11.76 -24.86 -14.51
C VAL A 428 12.28 -24.72 -13.07
N ASN A 429 13.46 -25.26 -12.78
CA ASN A 429 14.07 -25.25 -11.46
C ASN A 429 15.26 -24.28 -11.42
N ILE A 430 14.98 -23.00 -11.21
CA ILE A 430 16.01 -21.97 -11.04
C ILE A 430 16.89 -22.31 -9.82
N PRO A 431 18.22 -22.17 -9.90
CA PRO A 431 19.13 -22.47 -8.79
C PRO A 431 18.75 -21.77 -7.49
N ASP A 432 18.77 -22.51 -6.38
CA ASP A 432 18.39 -22.01 -5.05
C ASP A 432 19.17 -20.75 -4.64
N GLU A 433 20.41 -20.60 -5.05
CA GLU A 433 21.23 -19.42 -4.78
C GLU A 433 20.66 -18.16 -5.44
N MET A 434 20.20 -18.27 -6.70
CA MET A 434 19.60 -17.14 -7.41
C MET A 434 18.25 -16.74 -6.80
N VAL A 435 17.45 -17.73 -6.43
CA VAL A 435 16.19 -17.50 -5.71
C VAL A 435 16.46 -16.86 -4.35
N GLY A 436 17.46 -17.36 -3.63
CA GLY A 436 17.89 -16.83 -2.33
C GLY A 436 18.33 -15.37 -2.42
N ASP A 437 19.17 -15.02 -3.40
CA ASP A 437 19.60 -13.63 -3.63
C ASP A 437 18.42 -12.70 -3.96
N ALA A 438 17.47 -13.18 -4.76
CA ALA A 438 16.27 -12.39 -5.06
C ALA A 438 15.35 -12.26 -3.84
N LEU A 439 15.24 -13.30 -2.99
CA LEU A 439 14.55 -13.19 -1.69
C LEU A 439 15.22 -12.18 -0.75
N ARG A 440 16.57 -12.19 -0.68
CA ARG A 440 17.33 -11.20 0.08
C ARG A 440 17.00 -9.78 -0.40
N TYR A 441 16.97 -9.56 -1.72
CA TYR A 441 16.61 -8.29 -2.32
C TYR A 441 15.18 -7.87 -1.94
N VAL A 442 14.19 -8.75 -2.12
CA VAL A 442 12.79 -8.47 -1.77
C VAL A 442 12.67 -8.16 -0.27
N LEU A 443 13.25 -8.99 0.61
CA LEU A 443 13.17 -8.73 2.05
C LEU A 443 13.87 -7.43 2.44
N SER A 444 15.02 -7.09 1.84
CA SER A 444 15.66 -5.82 2.13
C SER A 444 14.82 -4.61 1.73
N HIS A 445 14.11 -4.70 0.62
CA HIS A 445 13.13 -3.70 0.20
C HIS A 445 12.01 -3.56 1.25
N GLU A 446 11.41 -4.68 1.71
CA GLU A 446 10.36 -4.65 2.76
C GLU A 446 10.89 -4.11 4.10
N ILE A 447 12.13 -4.43 4.48
CA ILE A 447 12.77 -3.82 5.65
C ILE A 447 12.97 -2.32 5.45
N GLY A 448 13.23 -1.85 4.24
CA GLY A 448 13.23 -0.41 3.92
C GLY A 448 11.91 0.26 4.28
N HIS A 449 10.78 -0.35 3.96
CA HIS A 449 9.47 0.13 4.40
C HIS A 449 9.32 0.10 5.92
N CYS A 450 9.78 -0.98 6.55
CA CYS A 450 9.82 -1.08 8.01
C CYS A 450 10.73 -0.05 8.68
N LEU A 451 11.68 0.54 7.95
CA LEU A 451 12.50 1.66 8.38
C LEU A 451 11.89 3.03 8.06
N GLY A 452 10.69 3.08 7.49
CA GLY A 452 9.96 4.31 7.21
C GLY A 452 10.12 4.85 5.78
N PHE A 453 10.65 4.07 4.84
CA PHE A 453 10.94 4.54 3.48
C PHE A 453 9.83 4.23 2.49
N MET A 454 9.49 5.21 1.67
CA MET A 454 8.57 5.08 0.53
C MET A 454 9.33 4.66 -0.72
N HIS A 455 8.58 4.19 -1.73
CA HIS A 455 9.16 3.92 -3.05
C HIS A 455 9.74 5.19 -3.68
N ASN A 456 10.92 5.07 -4.31
CA ASN A 456 11.46 6.07 -5.22
C ASN A 456 11.45 5.53 -6.66
N MET A 457 10.29 5.58 -7.32
CA MET A 457 10.13 5.09 -8.71
C MET A 457 10.91 5.91 -9.74
N GLY A 458 11.45 7.06 -9.35
CA GLY A 458 12.26 7.90 -10.21
C GLY A 458 13.77 7.64 -10.10
N ALA A 459 14.19 6.74 -9.23
CA ALA A 459 15.62 6.52 -8.98
C ALA A 459 16.35 6.01 -10.22
N SER A 460 15.88 4.93 -10.86
CA SER A 460 16.49 4.31 -12.03
C SER A 460 16.64 5.26 -13.23
N SER A 461 15.73 6.24 -13.36
CA SER A 461 15.77 7.23 -14.44
C SER A 461 17.02 8.15 -14.42
N THR A 462 17.81 8.10 -13.36
CA THR A 462 19.06 8.87 -13.26
C THR A 462 20.26 8.16 -13.88
N PHE A 463 20.11 6.90 -14.26
CA PHE A 463 21.17 6.11 -14.89
C PHE A 463 21.01 6.07 -16.41
N PRO A 464 22.08 6.39 -17.20
CA PRO A 464 22.00 6.26 -18.65
C PRO A 464 21.76 4.81 -19.07
N VAL A 465 20.84 4.58 -20.01
CA VAL A 465 20.51 3.23 -20.52
C VAL A 465 21.74 2.49 -21.02
N ASP A 466 22.68 3.18 -21.70
CA ASP A 466 23.92 2.56 -22.19
C ASP A 466 24.82 2.06 -21.05
N SER A 467 24.80 2.75 -19.92
CA SER A 467 25.61 2.38 -18.74
C SER A 467 25.10 1.09 -18.10
N LEU A 468 23.82 0.75 -18.25
CA LEU A 468 23.26 -0.52 -17.79
C LEU A 468 23.81 -1.75 -18.52
N ARG A 469 24.55 -1.55 -19.64
CA ARG A 469 25.27 -2.58 -20.37
C ARG A 469 26.79 -2.53 -20.17
N SER A 470 27.26 -1.64 -19.28
CA SER A 470 28.68 -1.56 -18.90
C SER A 470 28.96 -2.45 -17.70
N PRO A 471 29.92 -3.40 -17.79
CA PRO A 471 30.39 -4.15 -16.64
C PRO A 471 30.89 -3.26 -15.50
N GLU A 472 31.74 -2.28 -15.83
CA GLU A 472 32.32 -1.36 -14.84
C GLU A 472 31.24 -0.57 -14.10
N PHE A 473 30.26 -0.03 -14.83
CA PHE A 473 29.17 0.75 -14.25
C PHE A 473 28.27 -0.11 -13.35
N THR A 474 27.79 -1.25 -13.88
CA THR A 474 26.82 -2.09 -13.17
C THR A 474 27.45 -2.81 -11.97
N GLN A 475 28.73 -3.13 -12.00
CA GLN A 475 29.44 -3.68 -10.82
C GLN A 475 29.61 -2.64 -9.71
N LYS A 476 29.76 -1.37 -10.06
CA LYS A 476 29.93 -0.28 -9.08
C LYS A 476 28.60 0.26 -8.54
N TYR A 477 27.63 0.47 -9.40
CA TYR A 477 26.41 1.19 -9.08
C TYR A 477 25.14 0.32 -9.15
N GLY A 478 25.21 -0.90 -9.71
CA GLY A 478 24.06 -1.74 -9.98
C GLY A 478 23.17 -1.20 -11.10
N THR A 479 21.88 -1.50 -11.05
CA THR A 479 20.89 -1.14 -12.09
C THR A 479 20.02 0.05 -11.71
N THR A 480 20.02 0.42 -10.42
CA THR A 480 19.27 1.56 -9.86
C THR A 480 19.99 2.11 -8.63
N PRO A 481 19.90 3.42 -8.33
CA PRO A 481 20.49 4.00 -7.12
C PRO A 481 19.69 3.77 -5.85
N SER A 482 18.58 3.02 -5.88
CA SER A 482 17.76 2.74 -4.70
C SER A 482 17.14 1.35 -4.70
N ILE A 483 17.24 0.65 -3.57
CA ILE A 483 16.49 -0.60 -3.34
C ILE A 483 14.97 -0.35 -3.23
N MET A 484 14.56 0.91 -2.96
CA MET A 484 13.17 1.32 -2.89
C MET A 484 12.55 1.64 -4.25
N ASP A 485 13.28 1.40 -5.35
CA ASP A 485 12.78 1.44 -6.71
C ASP A 485 12.31 0.05 -7.17
N TYR A 486 11.34 -0.01 -8.06
CA TYR A 486 10.92 -1.25 -8.70
C TYR A 486 11.69 -1.53 -10.00
N ALA A 487 12.97 -1.23 -10.04
CA ALA A 487 13.81 -1.48 -11.21
C ALA A 487 13.97 -2.97 -11.55
N ARG A 488 13.64 -3.88 -10.61
CA ARG A 488 13.68 -5.34 -10.74
C ARG A 488 15.04 -5.81 -11.29
N PHE A 489 15.04 -6.42 -12.51
CA PHE A 489 16.24 -6.96 -13.15
C PHE A 489 16.60 -6.18 -14.41
N ASN A 490 17.86 -6.33 -14.87
CA ASN A 490 18.40 -5.59 -16.00
C ASN A 490 17.91 -6.16 -17.35
N TYR A 491 16.69 -5.81 -17.73
CA TYR A 491 16.11 -6.24 -19.01
C TYR A 491 16.75 -5.55 -20.25
N VAL A 492 17.62 -4.58 -20.04
CA VAL A 492 18.38 -3.89 -21.12
C VAL A 492 19.56 -4.73 -21.57
N ALA A 493 20.09 -5.59 -20.69
CA ALA A 493 21.22 -6.46 -21.00
C ALA A 493 20.91 -7.37 -22.21
N GLN A 494 21.91 -7.53 -23.08
CA GLN A 494 21.81 -8.31 -24.32
C GLN A 494 22.58 -9.62 -24.18
N PRO A 495 22.34 -10.62 -25.07
CA PRO A 495 23.15 -11.84 -25.09
C PRO A 495 24.66 -11.54 -25.08
N GLY A 496 25.40 -12.16 -24.19
CA GLY A 496 26.85 -11.96 -24.00
C GLY A 496 27.21 -10.87 -22.97
N ASP A 497 26.25 -10.09 -22.47
CA ASP A 497 26.54 -9.02 -21.51
C ASP A 497 26.87 -9.60 -20.11
N LYS A 498 26.21 -10.68 -19.66
CA LYS A 498 26.54 -11.36 -18.40
C LYS A 498 27.96 -11.91 -18.42
N GLU A 499 28.34 -12.56 -19.51
CA GLU A 499 29.69 -13.13 -19.70
C GLU A 499 30.77 -12.04 -19.70
N ARG A 500 30.45 -10.81 -20.09
CA ARG A 500 31.37 -9.67 -19.98
C ARG A 500 31.41 -9.06 -18.57
N GLY A 501 30.56 -9.51 -17.65
CA GLY A 501 30.51 -9.05 -16.27
C GLY A 501 29.44 -7.99 -15.98
N VAL A 502 28.48 -7.77 -16.87
CA VAL A 502 27.33 -6.89 -16.61
C VAL A 502 26.47 -7.52 -15.52
N LYS A 503 26.12 -6.75 -14.49
CA LYS A 503 25.17 -7.20 -13.45
C LYS A 503 23.75 -7.16 -13.97
N LEU A 504 23.01 -8.25 -13.72
CA LEU A 504 21.60 -8.41 -14.10
C LEU A 504 20.64 -8.14 -12.95
N THR A 505 21.14 -8.16 -11.72
CA THR A 505 20.39 -7.97 -10.50
C THR A 505 20.55 -6.56 -9.94
N PRO A 506 19.59 -6.04 -9.16
CA PRO A 506 19.73 -4.78 -8.45
C PRO A 506 20.93 -4.79 -7.49
N PRO A 507 21.45 -3.61 -7.11
CA PRO A 507 22.52 -3.53 -6.09
C PRO A 507 21.98 -3.96 -4.72
N ARG A 508 22.89 -4.20 -3.76
CA ARG A 508 22.49 -4.35 -2.36
C ARG A 508 21.85 -3.04 -1.86
N PHE A 509 22.55 -1.93 -2.06
CA PHE A 509 22.09 -0.56 -1.78
C PHE A 509 22.67 0.40 -2.83
N GLY A 510 21.92 1.43 -3.15
CA GLY A 510 22.35 2.51 -4.00
C GLY A 510 22.66 3.81 -3.25
N GLU A 511 23.05 4.84 -3.98
CA GLU A 511 23.41 6.15 -3.41
C GLU A 511 22.19 6.83 -2.74
N TYR A 512 20.99 6.62 -3.29
CA TYR A 512 19.78 7.17 -2.69
C TYR A 512 19.44 6.51 -1.34
N ASP A 513 19.69 5.22 -1.17
CA ASP A 513 19.46 4.51 0.11
C ASP A 513 20.38 5.02 1.22
N LYS A 514 21.64 5.30 0.91
CA LYS A 514 22.60 5.94 1.81
C LYS A 514 22.10 7.31 2.27
N TYR A 515 21.58 8.07 1.32
CA TYR A 515 21.00 9.38 1.58
C TYR A 515 19.73 9.31 2.44
N LEU A 516 18.83 8.33 2.18
CA LEU A 516 17.64 8.08 3.00
C LEU A 516 18.00 7.81 4.47
N ILE A 517 18.93 6.88 4.72
CA ILE A 517 19.41 6.57 6.08
C ILE A 517 20.02 7.81 6.72
N LYS A 518 20.89 8.53 5.99
CA LYS A 518 21.52 9.76 6.48
C LYS A 518 20.48 10.80 6.89
N TRP A 519 19.52 11.10 6.03
CA TRP A 519 18.51 12.10 6.34
C TRP A 519 17.60 11.66 7.48
N THR A 520 17.15 10.40 7.48
CA THR A 520 16.15 9.91 8.43
C THR A 520 16.71 9.70 9.83
N TYR A 521 17.96 9.20 9.94
CA TYR A 521 18.47 8.68 11.20
C TYR A 521 19.69 9.40 11.77
N THR A 522 20.34 10.35 11.04
CA THR A 522 21.41 11.15 11.64
C THR A 522 20.82 12.04 12.74
N PRO A 523 21.28 11.92 14.00
CA PRO A 523 20.81 12.78 15.07
C PRO A 523 21.17 14.24 14.84
N VAL A 524 20.25 15.15 15.16
CA VAL A 524 20.51 16.60 15.16
C VAL A 524 20.53 17.07 16.61
N PHE A 525 21.70 17.49 17.04
CA PHE A 525 21.93 18.00 18.37
C PHE A 525 21.77 19.53 18.43
N ASN A 526 21.61 20.07 19.62
CA ASN A 526 21.53 21.52 19.87
C ASN A 526 20.38 22.23 19.19
N VAL A 527 19.26 21.53 19.05
CA VAL A 527 17.97 22.09 18.61
C VAL A 527 16.90 21.78 19.64
N ASN A 528 15.97 22.73 19.84
CA ASN A 528 14.96 22.65 20.89
C ASN A 528 13.60 22.17 20.38
N SER A 529 13.36 22.27 19.06
CA SER A 529 12.09 21.90 18.47
C SER A 529 12.25 21.13 17.15
N ALA A 530 11.16 20.52 16.67
CA ALA A 530 11.10 19.86 15.39
C ALA A 530 11.25 20.86 14.22
N GLU A 531 10.75 22.08 14.40
CA GLU A 531 10.83 23.16 13.41
C GLU A 531 12.27 23.66 13.23
N GLU A 532 13.03 23.81 14.32
CA GLU A 532 14.47 24.14 14.24
C GLU A 532 15.24 23.02 13.53
N GLU A 533 14.94 21.75 13.84
CA GLU A 533 15.54 20.60 13.16
C GLU A 533 15.19 20.61 11.66
N ALA A 534 13.96 20.96 11.28
CA ALA A 534 13.49 20.99 9.89
C ALA A 534 14.26 21.99 9.01
N ILE A 535 14.73 23.11 9.57
CA ILE A 535 15.59 24.06 8.84
C ILE A 535 16.89 23.39 8.41
N ILE A 536 17.51 22.65 9.33
CA ILE A 536 18.78 21.95 9.07
C ILE A 536 18.58 20.80 8.07
N THR A 537 17.59 19.94 8.34
CA THR A 537 17.33 18.76 7.50
C THR A 537 16.78 19.13 6.14
N GLY A 538 16.01 20.23 6.02
CA GLY A 538 15.55 20.79 4.76
C GLY A 538 16.71 21.31 3.91
N LYS A 539 17.73 21.92 4.54
CA LYS A 539 18.96 22.34 3.83
C LYS A 539 19.76 21.16 3.32
N TRP A 540 19.84 20.05 4.08
CA TRP A 540 20.51 18.83 3.60
C TRP A 540 19.92 18.33 2.29
N ILE A 541 18.59 18.43 2.12
CA ILE A 541 17.92 18.01 0.89
C ILE A 541 18.27 18.94 -0.28
N SER A 542 18.17 20.26 -0.07
CA SER A 542 18.50 21.24 -1.12
C SER A 542 19.94 21.11 -1.59
N ASP A 543 20.88 20.92 -0.65
CA ASP A 543 22.30 20.74 -0.97
C ASP A 543 22.52 19.43 -1.76
N ALA A 544 21.92 18.32 -1.34
CA ALA A 544 22.08 17.02 -2.00
C ALA A 544 21.54 17.01 -3.43
N ILE A 545 20.32 17.51 -3.64
CA ILE A 545 19.70 17.56 -4.99
C ILE A 545 20.50 18.49 -5.92
N LYS A 546 21.05 19.58 -5.40
CA LYS A 546 21.92 20.48 -6.16
C LYS A 546 23.23 19.82 -6.55
N GLU A 547 23.79 18.98 -5.68
CA GLU A 547 25.03 18.26 -5.91
C GLU A 547 24.89 17.16 -6.95
N ASN A 548 23.83 16.33 -6.85
CA ASN A 548 23.65 15.19 -7.74
C ASN A 548 22.17 14.85 -7.94
N PRO A 549 21.68 14.79 -9.18
CA PRO A 549 20.31 14.39 -9.50
C PRO A 549 19.92 12.99 -8.99
N VAL A 550 20.86 12.13 -8.65
CA VAL A 550 20.61 10.80 -8.07
C VAL A 550 19.82 10.88 -6.77
N TYR A 551 19.88 12.00 -6.07
CA TYR A 551 19.13 12.25 -4.84
C TYR A 551 17.71 12.77 -5.06
N ARG A 552 17.27 12.88 -6.31
CA ARG A 552 15.90 13.26 -6.65
C ARG A 552 14.92 12.18 -6.21
N TYR A 553 13.85 12.60 -5.54
CA TYR A 553 12.74 11.73 -5.20
C TYR A 553 11.70 11.74 -6.33
N GLY A 554 11.35 10.57 -6.83
CA GLY A 554 10.29 10.35 -7.82
C GLY A 554 9.21 9.46 -7.24
N LYS A 555 8.04 10.04 -6.93
CA LYS A 555 6.92 9.33 -6.30
C LYS A 555 6.35 8.21 -7.16
N GLN A 556 5.77 7.22 -6.50
CA GLN A 556 4.90 6.24 -7.14
C GLN A 556 3.62 6.92 -7.66
N GLN A 557 3.29 6.72 -8.92
CA GLN A 557 2.15 7.32 -9.59
C GLN A 557 0.99 6.31 -9.70
N VAL A 558 0.03 6.38 -8.77
CA VAL A 558 -1.04 5.36 -8.60
C VAL A 558 -2.24 5.60 -9.52
N TYR A 559 -2.49 6.85 -9.95
CA TYR A 559 -3.67 7.25 -10.71
C TYR A 559 -3.41 7.53 -12.21
N GLY A 560 -2.27 7.09 -12.71
CA GLY A 560 -1.83 7.29 -14.07
C GLY A 560 -0.51 8.04 -14.14
N VAL A 561 0.24 7.76 -15.20
CA VAL A 561 1.58 8.31 -15.39
C VAL A 561 1.49 9.75 -15.91
N VAL A 562 2.09 10.69 -15.18
CA VAL A 562 2.30 12.07 -15.58
C VAL A 562 3.77 12.33 -15.85
N ASP A 563 4.65 11.85 -14.95
CA ASP A 563 6.10 11.94 -15.10
C ASP A 563 6.66 10.60 -15.60
N PRO A 564 7.17 10.54 -16.85
CA PRO A 564 7.72 9.29 -17.41
C PRO A 564 9.01 8.82 -16.74
N ARG A 565 9.60 9.62 -15.86
CA ARG A 565 10.80 9.26 -15.11
C ARG A 565 10.51 8.51 -13.82
N SER A 566 9.24 8.35 -13.45
CA SER A 566 8.82 7.73 -12.17
C SER A 566 7.74 6.68 -12.44
N GLN A 567 8.08 5.69 -13.24
CA GLN A 567 7.21 4.58 -13.60
C GLN A 567 7.61 3.32 -12.82
N THR A 568 6.72 2.34 -12.76
CA THR A 568 6.99 1.05 -12.14
C THR A 568 7.73 0.15 -13.12
N GLU A 569 8.82 -0.46 -12.70
CA GLU A 569 9.63 -1.43 -13.46
C GLU A 569 10.29 -0.89 -14.75
N ASP A 570 10.39 0.44 -14.88
CA ASP A 570 11.25 1.05 -15.89
C ASP A 570 12.69 1.14 -15.37
N ILE A 571 13.65 1.17 -16.28
CA ILE A 571 15.06 1.39 -15.97
C ILE A 571 15.70 2.32 -17.01
N GLY A 572 16.61 3.16 -16.50
CA GLY A 572 17.39 4.07 -17.31
C GLY A 572 16.67 5.37 -17.68
N ASP A 573 17.43 6.31 -18.23
CA ASP A 573 17.03 7.68 -18.52
C ASP A 573 16.18 7.85 -19.79
N ASN A 574 15.99 6.78 -20.56
CA ASN A 574 15.30 6.82 -21.85
C ASN A 574 14.44 5.57 -22.06
N SER A 575 13.14 5.70 -21.80
CA SER A 575 12.17 4.61 -21.90
C SER A 575 12.09 4.01 -23.32
N MET A 576 12.21 4.82 -24.40
CA MET A 576 12.17 4.32 -25.77
C MET A 576 13.37 3.43 -26.06
N LYS A 577 14.58 3.86 -25.64
CA LYS A 577 15.81 3.09 -25.83
C LYS A 577 15.81 1.80 -25.02
N ALA A 578 15.43 1.87 -23.74
CA ALA A 578 15.30 0.71 -22.88
C ALA A 578 14.29 -0.30 -23.44
N THR A 579 13.13 0.17 -23.89
CA THR A 579 12.08 -0.65 -24.50
C THR A 579 12.57 -1.31 -25.82
N ARG A 580 13.35 -0.63 -26.65
CA ARG A 580 13.94 -1.23 -27.87
C ARG A 580 14.82 -2.45 -27.53
N TYR A 581 15.67 -2.34 -26.51
CA TYR A 581 16.43 -3.47 -25.99
C TYR A 581 15.53 -4.56 -25.43
N GLY A 582 14.56 -4.18 -24.60
CA GLY A 582 13.61 -5.11 -23.97
C GLY A 582 12.80 -5.91 -24.99
N ILE A 583 12.18 -5.26 -25.99
CA ILE A 583 11.39 -5.96 -27.03
C ILE A 583 12.28 -6.89 -27.86
N LYS A 584 13.50 -6.48 -28.19
CA LYS A 584 14.46 -7.36 -28.88
C LYS A 584 14.74 -8.62 -28.06
N ASN A 585 14.87 -8.47 -26.74
CA ASN A 585 15.07 -9.58 -25.82
C ASN A 585 13.83 -10.48 -25.70
N LEU A 586 12.63 -9.89 -25.56
CA LEU A 586 11.39 -10.68 -25.50
C LEU A 586 11.17 -11.52 -26.75
N LYS A 587 11.48 -10.99 -27.95
CA LYS A 587 11.45 -11.75 -29.19
C LYS A 587 12.43 -12.93 -29.18
N TYR A 588 13.65 -12.69 -28.66
CA TYR A 588 14.65 -13.75 -28.55
C TYR A 588 14.24 -14.81 -27.55
N ILE A 589 13.68 -14.42 -26.38
CA ILE A 589 13.15 -15.34 -25.37
C ILE A 589 11.98 -16.15 -25.95
N MET A 590 11.01 -15.49 -26.59
CA MET A 590 9.83 -16.14 -27.18
C MET A 590 10.21 -17.22 -28.21
N ASN A 591 11.20 -16.94 -29.05
CA ASN A 591 11.66 -17.89 -30.08
C ASN A 591 12.37 -19.12 -29.50
N ASN A 592 12.86 -19.03 -28.27
CA ASN A 592 13.58 -20.11 -27.61
C ASN A 592 12.81 -20.76 -26.44
N LEU A 593 11.67 -20.18 -26.03
CA LEU A 593 10.91 -20.61 -24.87
C LEU A 593 10.62 -22.11 -24.85
N GLU A 594 10.18 -22.66 -25.99
CA GLU A 594 9.86 -24.09 -26.11
C GLU A 594 11.09 -24.98 -25.87
N SER A 595 12.24 -24.61 -26.44
CA SER A 595 13.47 -25.40 -26.32
C SER A 595 14.15 -25.28 -24.96
N TRP A 596 14.01 -24.11 -24.30
CA TRP A 596 14.63 -23.89 -22.99
C TRP A 596 13.87 -24.51 -21.83
N ILE A 597 12.54 -24.63 -21.95
CA ILE A 597 11.65 -25.06 -20.85
C ILE A 597 10.97 -26.41 -21.19
N SER A 598 11.57 -27.25 -22.03
CA SER A 598 11.00 -28.55 -22.38
C SER A 598 11.13 -29.58 -21.27
N GLU A 599 12.20 -29.54 -20.48
CA GLU A 599 12.46 -30.47 -19.39
C GLU A 599 11.74 -30.02 -18.09
N GLY A 600 10.93 -30.92 -17.53
CA GLY A 600 10.22 -30.68 -16.27
C GLY A 600 8.90 -29.90 -16.40
N ASP A 601 8.41 -29.68 -17.63
CA ASP A 601 7.11 -29.03 -17.89
C ASP A 601 6.26 -29.85 -18.87
N ASP A 602 5.89 -31.06 -18.46
CA ASP A 602 5.15 -32.00 -19.29
C ASP A 602 3.71 -31.55 -19.60
N THR A 603 3.12 -30.67 -18.75
CA THR A 603 1.77 -30.15 -18.88
C THR A 603 1.68 -28.81 -19.62
N TYR A 604 2.79 -28.24 -20.01
CA TYR A 604 2.93 -26.90 -20.60
C TYR A 604 2.54 -25.74 -19.68
N GLU A 605 2.15 -25.96 -18.42
CA GLU A 605 1.66 -24.93 -17.51
C GLU A 605 2.73 -23.86 -17.22
N TYR A 606 3.98 -24.25 -17.01
CA TYR A 606 5.05 -23.29 -16.74
C TYR A 606 5.41 -22.48 -17.99
N ARG A 607 5.44 -23.10 -19.17
CA ARG A 607 5.63 -22.36 -20.44
C ARG A 607 4.47 -21.41 -20.74
N GLU A 608 3.24 -21.79 -20.40
CA GLU A 608 2.08 -20.89 -20.51
C GLU A 608 2.24 -19.68 -19.58
N ASP A 609 2.58 -19.87 -18.32
CA ASP A 609 2.85 -18.79 -17.35
C ASP A 609 3.94 -17.83 -17.87
N LEU A 610 5.04 -18.37 -18.39
CA LEU A 610 6.14 -17.58 -18.95
C LEU A 610 5.73 -16.86 -20.25
N PHE A 611 4.92 -17.49 -21.10
CA PHE A 611 4.37 -16.86 -22.30
C PHE A 611 3.49 -15.66 -21.92
N ILE A 612 2.61 -15.83 -20.93
CA ILE A 612 1.78 -14.74 -20.39
C ILE A 612 2.68 -13.64 -19.82
N GLY A 613 3.70 -13.98 -19.03
CA GLY A 613 4.67 -13.04 -18.49
C GLY A 613 5.40 -12.23 -19.57
N ILE A 614 5.76 -12.84 -20.71
CA ILE A 614 6.36 -12.12 -21.86
C ILE A 614 5.37 -11.11 -22.45
N VAL A 615 4.08 -11.49 -22.60
CA VAL A 615 3.04 -10.61 -23.14
C VAL A 615 2.77 -9.44 -22.17
N GLU A 616 2.73 -9.70 -20.86
CA GLU A 616 2.56 -8.68 -19.83
C GLU A 616 3.76 -7.72 -19.77
N GLN A 617 4.98 -8.24 -19.85
CA GLN A 617 6.20 -7.40 -19.90
C GLN A 617 6.21 -6.48 -21.12
N LEU A 618 5.75 -6.98 -22.28
CA LEU A 618 5.60 -6.14 -23.48
C LEU A 618 4.56 -5.02 -23.24
N ALA A 619 3.42 -5.35 -22.63
CA ALA A 619 2.40 -4.34 -22.30
C ALA A 619 2.96 -3.27 -21.36
N MET A 620 3.79 -3.66 -20.39
CA MET A 620 4.49 -2.73 -19.50
C MET A 620 5.45 -1.82 -20.28
N TYR A 621 6.25 -2.35 -21.18
CA TYR A 621 7.13 -1.55 -22.03
C TYR A 621 6.36 -0.55 -22.89
N VAL A 622 5.19 -0.93 -23.38
CA VAL A 622 4.28 -0.01 -24.10
C VAL A 622 3.86 1.15 -23.19
N THR A 623 3.52 0.89 -21.93
CA THR A 623 3.13 1.96 -20.98
C THR A 623 4.30 2.90 -20.67
N HIS A 624 5.52 2.36 -20.54
CA HIS A 624 6.73 3.16 -20.31
C HIS A 624 6.97 4.15 -21.46
N VAL A 625 6.76 3.73 -22.69
CA VAL A 625 6.85 4.62 -23.87
C VAL A 625 5.71 5.62 -23.87
N ALA A 626 4.47 5.17 -23.65
CA ALA A 626 3.27 6.00 -23.68
C ALA A 626 3.31 7.14 -22.65
N GLY A 627 3.90 6.90 -21.46
CA GLY A 627 4.08 7.92 -20.42
C GLY A 627 4.86 9.16 -20.89
N ASN A 628 5.62 9.06 -21.98
CA ASN A 628 6.36 10.17 -22.54
C ASN A 628 5.52 11.11 -23.42
N VAL A 629 4.22 10.86 -23.61
CA VAL A 629 3.36 11.67 -24.46
C VAL A 629 2.24 12.30 -23.62
N GLY A 630 2.12 13.61 -23.66
CA GLY A 630 1.07 14.36 -22.97
C GLY A 630 1.25 14.44 -21.44
N GLY A 631 2.49 14.33 -20.96
CA GLY A 631 2.84 14.40 -19.55
C GLY A 631 3.80 15.56 -19.23
N TYR A 632 4.29 15.57 -17.99
CA TYR A 632 5.21 16.55 -17.43
C TYR A 632 6.29 15.87 -16.61
N PHE A 633 7.45 16.50 -16.55
CA PHE A 633 8.42 16.26 -15.49
C PHE A 633 7.96 16.97 -14.22
N VAL A 634 7.81 16.22 -13.14
CA VAL A 634 7.40 16.71 -11.84
C VAL A 634 8.60 16.61 -10.90
N ASN A 635 9.10 17.74 -10.42
CA ASN A 635 10.20 17.77 -9.46
C ASN A 635 9.65 18.18 -8.09
N GLU A 636 10.01 17.39 -7.08
CA GLU A 636 9.74 17.74 -5.69
C GLU A 636 10.76 18.79 -5.25
N VAL A 637 10.33 20.06 -5.21
CA VAL A 637 11.20 21.22 -4.96
C VAL A 637 10.52 22.25 -4.09
N LYS A 638 11.29 23.01 -3.32
CA LYS A 638 10.88 24.22 -2.60
C LYS A 638 11.35 25.47 -3.32
N GLU A 639 10.79 26.62 -2.96
CA GLU A 639 11.27 27.91 -3.43
C GLU A 639 12.77 28.07 -3.09
N GLY A 640 13.56 28.45 -4.08
CA GLY A 640 15.03 28.54 -3.97
C GLY A 640 15.79 27.30 -4.42
N ASP A 641 15.14 26.17 -4.66
CA ASP A 641 15.76 25.02 -5.31
C ASP A 641 16.02 25.29 -6.80
N THR A 642 17.00 24.61 -7.40
CA THR A 642 17.50 24.93 -8.75
C THR A 642 16.63 24.42 -9.90
N MET A 643 15.79 23.41 -9.66
CA MET A 643 14.93 22.82 -10.68
C MET A 643 13.54 23.46 -10.70
N PRO A 644 12.90 23.64 -11.89
CA PRO A 644 11.50 24.03 -11.93
C PRO A 644 10.62 22.90 -11.38
N ARG A 645 9.56 23.25 -10.68
CA ARG A 645 8.61 22.26 -10.12
C ARG A 645 7.96 21.40 -11.21
N PHE A 646 7.60 22.05 -12.33
CA PHE A 646 7.04 21.39 -13.51
C PHE A 646 7.84 21.79 -14.74
N ALA A 647 8.13 20.83 -15.58
CA ALA A 647 8.73 21.09 -16.88
C ALA A 647 8.05 20.22 -17.95
N GLN A 648 7.78 20.79 -19.11
CA GLN A 648 7.17 20.05 -20.21
C GLN A 648 8.15 19.00 -20.75
N ILE A 649 7.64 17.81 -21.07
CA ILE A 649 8.41 16.82 -21.82
C ILE A 649 8.74 17.42 -23.18
N PRO A 650 10.01 17.40 -23.63
CA PRO A 650 10.40 17.99 -24.91
C PRO A 650 9.56 17.48 -26.08
N LYS A 651 9.08 18.39 -26.94
CA LYS A 651 8.25 18.06 -28.11
C LYS A 651 8.84 16.94 -28.97
N ALA A 652 10.15 16.96 -29.16
CA ALA A 652 10.88 15.94 -29.95
C ALA A 652 10.74 14.54 -29.29
N GLN A 653 10.87 14.46 -27.96
CA GLN A 653 10.72 13.24 -27.19
C GLN A 653 9.29 12.69 -27.26
N GLN A 654 8.27 13.57 -27.15
CA GLN A 654 6.87 13.16 -27.28
C GLN A 654 6.56 12.60 -28.67
N LYS A 655 7.07 13.23 -29.74
CA LYS A 655 6.92 12.75 -31.12
C LYS A 655 7.67 11.43 -31.36
N GLU A 656 8.86 11.30 -30.81
CA GLU A 656 9.62 10.04 -30.87
C GLU A 656 8.84 8.91 -30.20
N ALA A 657 8.31 9.13 -28.99
CA ALA A 657 7.54 8.15 -28.26
C ALA A 657 6.27 7.72 -29.03
N LEU A 658 5.51 8.68 -29.60
CA LEU A 658 4.32 8.37 -30.37
C LEU A 658 4.66 7.59 -31.66
N ASN A 659 5.72 7.96 -32.36
CA ASN A 659 6.18 7.22 -33.53
C ASN A 659 6.65 5.81 -33.17
N TYR A 660 7.33 5.66 -32.04
CA TYR A 660 7.78 4.35 -31.58
C TYR A 660 6.60 3.44 -31.18
N LEU A 661 5.54 3.99 -30.58
CA LEU A 661 4.29 3.24 -30.38
C LEU A 661 3.71 2.74 -31.72
N PHE A 662 3.76 3.53 -32.79
CA PHE A 662 3.33 3.08 -34.12
C PHE A 662 4.22 1.95 -34.67
N GLU A 663 5.53 2.02 -34.45
CA GLU A 663 6.46 0.96 -34.82
C GLU A 663 6.14 -0.34 -34.08
N ILE A 664 5.97 -0.28 -32.73
CA ILE A 664 5.59 -1.45 -31.91
C ILE A 664 4.28 -2.06 -32.40
N TYR A 665 3.24 -1.23 -32.63
CA TYR A 665 1.93 -1.70 -33.09
C TYR A 665 2.00 -2.53 -34.36
N ASN A 666 2.88 -2.16 -35.28
CA ASN A 666 3.06 -2.86 -36.56
C ASN A 666 3.99 -4.08 -36.47
N ASP A 667 4.71 -4.27 -35.38
CA ASP A 667 5.76 -5.31 -35.23
C ASP A 667 5.42 -6.30 -34.09
N LEU A 668 4.17 -6.81 -34.10
CA LEU A 668 3.64 -7.73 -33.08
C LEU A 668 3.37 -9.17 -33.59
N ASP A 669 3.69 -9.49 -34.85
CA ASP A 669 3.43 -10.82 -35.44
C ASP A 669 4.06 -11.98 -34.66
N TRP A 670 5.18 -11.72 -33.97
CA TRP A 670 5.92 -12.69 -33.17
C TRP A 670 5.14 -13.19 -31.95
N LEU A 671 4.10 -12.47 -31.50
CA LEU A 671 3.24 -12.89 -30.38
C LEU A 671 2.31 -14.03 -30.78
N ASP A 672 1.88 -14.12 -32.04
CA ASP A 672 1.04 -15.20 -32.55
C ASP A 672 1.90 -16.42 -32.95
N ASN A 673 2.78 -16.86 -32.01
CA ASN A 673 3.63 -18.03 -32.19
C ASN A 673 2.77 -19.31 -32.25
N LYS A 674 2.56 -19.82 -33.45
CA LYS A 674 1.67 -20.97 -33.69
C LYS A 674 2.11 -22.24 -32.94
N ASN A 675 3.41 -22.45 -32.76
CA ASN A 675 3.90 -23.65 -32.08
C ASN A 675 3.54 -23.65 -30.58
N LEU A 676 3.58 -22.47 -29.96
CA LEU A 676 3.19 -22.30 -28.54
C LEU A 676 1.66 -22.25 -28.39
N LEU A 677 0.96 -21.47 -29.22
CA LEU A 677 -0.49 -21.28 -29.11
C LEU A 677 -1.32 -22.56 -29.35
N THR A 678 -0.75 -23.56 -30.03
CA THR A 678 -1.42 -24.86 -30.16
C THR A 678 -1.37 -25.72 -28.90
N LYS A 679 -0.52 -25.34 -27.92
CA LYS A 679 -0.31 -26.05 -26.65
C LYS A 679 -1.02 -25.39 -25.47
N PHE A 680 -1.45 -24.16 -25.62
CA PHE A 680 -2.04 -23.37 -24.53
C PHE A 680 -3.55 -23.21 -24.72
N PRO A 681 -4.37 -23.21 -23.65
CA PRO A 681 -5.80 -22.99 -23.71
C PRO A 681 -6.15 -21.49 -23.96
N ILE A 682 -5.42 -20.83 -24.86
CA ILE A 682 -5.60 -19.42 -25.18
C ILE A 682 -6.57 -19.28 -26.35
N SER A 683 -7.65 -18.55 -26.14
CA SER A 683 -8.59 -18.20 -27.21
C SER A 683 -8.30 -16.80 -27.78
N GLY A 684 -8.15 -16.69 -29.08
CA GLY A 684 -7.89 -15.43 -29.78
C GLY A 684 -6.42 -15.19 -30.11
N SER A 685 -6.08 -13.96 -30.48
CA SER A 685 -4.75 -13.55 -30.90
C SER A 685 -4.13 -12.64 -29.84
N PRO A 686 -3.02 -13.07 -29.19
CA PRO A 686 -2.22 -12.19 -28.31
C PRO A 686 -1.79 -10.90 -28.98
N LYS A 687 -1.43 -10.95 -30.25
CA LYS A 687 -1.14 -9.77 -31.06
C LYS A 687 -2.30 -8.78 -31.07
N GLN A 688 -3.51 -9.25 -31.39
CA GLN A 688 -4.69 -8.37 -31.46
C GLN A 688 -5.03 -7.79 -30.09
N THR A 689 -4.83 -8.56 -29.04
CA THR A 689 -5.03 -8.12 -27.67
C THR A 689 -4.09 -6.97 -27.30
N ILE A 690 -2.80 -7.10 -27.57
CA ILE A 690 -1.82 -6.03 -27.35
C ILE A 690 -2.11 -4.84 -28.27
N GLN A 691 -2.49 -5.05 -29.52
CA GLN A 691 -2.90 -3.95 -30.41
C GLN A 691 -4.07 -3.16 -29.83
N ASN A 692 -5.13 -3.82 -29.36
CA ASN A 692 -6.26 -3.16 -28.72
C ASN A 692 -5.88 -2.44 -27.42
N PHE A 693 -4.98 -3.02 -26.64
CA PHE A 693 -4.40 -2.37 -25.44
C PHE A 693 -3.66 -1.07 -25.83
N MET A 694 -2.81 -1.11 -26.83
CA MET A 694 -2.05 0.05 -27.31
C MET A 694 -2.94 1.20 -27.78
N LEU A 695 -4.08 0.89 -28.42
CA LEU A 695 -5.00 1.93 -28.91
C LEU A 695 -5.57 2.79 -27.80
N ARG A 696 -5.66 2.29 -26.56
CA ARG A 696 -6.09 3.06 -25.38
C ARG A 696 -5.10 4.17 -25.02
N TYR A 697 -3.83 4.03 -25.41
CA TYR A 697 -2.78 5.02 -25.18
C TYR A 697 -2.54 5.90 -26.41
N ILE A 698 -2.67 5.37 -27.62
CA ILE A 698 -2.41 6.08 -28.86
C ILE A 698 -3.53 7.05 -29.22
N LEU A 699 -4.78 6.57 -29.22
CA LEU A 699 -5.88 7.36 -29.75
C LEU A 699 -6.26 8.58 -28.90
N PRO A 700 -6.16 8.58 -27.55
CA PRO A 700 -6.43 9.75 -26.73
C PRO A 700 -5.34 10.84 -26.74
N VAL A 701 -4.18 10.59 -27.32
CA VAL A 701 -3.01 11.52 -27.30
C VAL A 701 -3.38 12.96 -27.68
N PRO A 702 -4.17 13.26 -28.72
CA PRO A 702 -4.49 14.65 -29.07
C PRO A 702 -5.21 15.38 -27.91
N PHE A 703 -6.04 14.68 -27.14
CA PHE A 703 -6.77 15.25 -26.02
C PHE A 703 -5.87 15.46 -24.81
N GLN A 704 -4.95 14.52 -24.53
CA GLN A 704 -3.94 14.63 -23.50
C GLN A 704 -3.00 15.81 -23.77
N VAL A 705 -2.45 15.86 -24.97
CA VAL A 705 -1.53 16.94 -25.40
C VAL A 705 -2.21 18.31 -25.33
N SER A 706 -3.49 18.41 -25.74
CA SER A 706 -4.24 19.67 -25.75
C SER A 706 -4.41 20.30 -24.35
N GLN A 707 -4.35 19.52 -23.28
CA GLN A 707 -4.42 20.02 -21.92
C GLN A 707 -3.23 20.93 -21.58
N TYR A 708 -2.11 20.67 -22.20
CA TYR A 708 -0.82 21.32 -21.92
C TYR A 708 -0.34 22.23 -23.05
N GLU A 709 -1.05 22.24 -24.17
CA GLU A 709 -0.71 23.04 -25.32
C GLU A 709 -0.68 24.56 -25.01
N GLY A 710 0.43 25.20 -25.31
CA GLY A 710 0.62 26.64 -25.10
C GLY A 710 1.05 27.06 -23.69
N LEU A 711 1.37 26.10 -22.79
CA LEU A 711 2.06 26.43 -21.54
C LEU A 711 3.52 26.78 -21.77
N GLU A 712 4.14 26.19 -22.78
CA GLU A 712 5.47 26.56 -23.26
C GLU A 712 5.43 26.95 -24.76
N LYS A 713 6.44 27.70 -25.20
CA LYS A 713 6.49 28.28 -26.56
C LYS A 713 6.56 27.20 -27.66
N ASP A 714 7.24 26.08 -27.40
CA ASP A 714 7.38 24.95 -28.34
C ASP A 714 6.67 23.70 -27.84
N SER A 715 5.37 23.82 -27.62
CA SER A 715 4.54 22.68 -27.17
C SER A 715 4.26 21.73 -28.34
N PHE A 716 4.14 20.41 -28.03
CA PHE A 716 3.53 19.47 -28.95
C PHE A 716 2.03 19.75 -29.00
N THR A 717 1.47 19.98 -30.20
CA THR A 717 0.09 20.44 -30.33
C THR A 717 -0.89 19.29 -30.63
N ALA A 718 -2.15 19.47 -30.24
CA ALA A 718 -3.21 18.53 -30.57
C ALA A 718 -3.35 18.33 -32.09
N ALA A 719 -3.21 19.39 -32.88
CA ALA A 719 -3.25 19.31 -34.35
C ALA A 719 -2.13 18.45 -34.93
N GLU A 720 -0.90 18.56 -34.38
CA GLU A 720 0.22 17.70 -34.78
C GLU A 720 -0.07 16.23 -34.41
N ALA A 721 -0.57 15.98 -33.21
CA ALA A 721 -0.90 14.65 -32.73
C ALA A 721 -2.01 14.00 -33.59
N PHE A 722 -3.09 14.75 -33.89
CA PHE A 722 -4.14 14.26 -34.80
C PHE A 722 -3.60 13.91 -36.18
N ASN A 723 -2.72 14.75 -36.75
CA ASN A 723 -2.14 14.48 -38.05
C ASN A 723 -1.23 13.25 -38.03
N MET A 724 -0.42 13.06 -36.99
CA MET A 724 0.42 11.87 -36.82
C MET A 724 -0.46 10.59 -36.76
N ILE A 725 -1.47 10.59 -35.88
CA ILE A 725 -2.38 9.45 -35.71
C ILE A 725 -3.21 9.21 -36.99
N TYR A 726 -3.74 10.25 -37.62
CA TYR A 726 -4.47 10.12 -38.88
C TYR A 726 -3.60 9.46 -39.95
N ASN A 727 -2.39 9.93 -40.12
CA ASN A 727 -1.45 9.36 -41.10
C ASN A 727 -1.13 7.89 -40.77
N PHE A 728 -0.90 7.56 -39.52
CA PHE A 728 -0.65 6.20 -39.07
C PHE A 728 -1.82 5.28 -39.43
N VAL A 729 -3.05 5.66 -39.07
CA VAL A 729 -4.27 4.86 -39.27
C VAL A 729 -4.61 4.69 -40.75
N TRP A 730 -4.49 5.77 -41.53
CA TRP A 730 -5.00 5.83 -42.89
C TRP A 730 -3.94 5.69 -43.99
N LYS A 731 -2.65 5.57 -43.63
CA LYS A 731 -1.53 5.40 -44.59
C LYS A 731 -1.76 4.27 -45.60
N PRO A 732 -2.25 3.07 -45.23
CA PRO A 732 -2.55 2.00 -46.19
C PRO A 732 -3.66 2.39 -47.17
N THR A 733 -4.72 3.06 -46.65
CA THR A 733 -5.83 3.55 -47.49
C THR A 733 -5.36 4.65 -48.43
N ILE A 734 -4.59 5.62 -47.94
CA ILE A 734 -4.03 6.71 -48.79
C ILE A 734 -3.21 6.12 -49.94
N SER A 735 -2.37 5.12 -49.67
CA SER A 735 -1.54 4.46 -50.68
C SER A 735 -2.28 3.43 -51.56
N GLY A 736 -3.60 3.21 -51.32
CA GLY A 736 -4.43 2.27 -52.10
C GLY A 736 -4.05 0.80 -51.94
N ARG A 737 -3.45 0.43 -50.76
CA ARG A 737 -3.10 -0.97 -50.47
C ARG A 737 -4.28 -1.74 -49.95
N THR A 738 -4.31 -3.06 -50.18
CA THR A 738 -5.23 -3.98 -49.51
C THR A 738 -4.96 -3.95 -48.02
N LEU A 739 -6.03 -3.86 -47.22
CA LEU A 739 -5.92 -3.79 -45.75
C LEU A 739 -5.79 -5.17 -45.13
N THR A 740 -4.93 -5.29 -44.17
CA THR A 740 -4.86 -6.42 -43.23
C THR A 740 -5.99 -6.35 -42.19
N GLU A 741 -6.29 -7.45 -41.51
CA GLU A 741 -7.30 -7.47 -40.43
C GLU A 741 -6.97 -6.50 -39.30
N SER A 742 -5.69 -6.42 -38.89
CA SER A 742 -5.22 -5.43 -37.90
C SER A 742 -5.46 -3.99 -38.37
N GLN A 743 -5.20 -3.67 -39.64
CA GLN A 743 -5.45 -2.32 -40.19
C GLN A 743 -6.95 -2.00 -40.27
N MET A 744 -7.78 -2.96 -40.63
CA MET A 744 -9.26 -2.79 -40.62
C MET A 744 -9.74 -2.57 -39.17
N ASN A 745 -9.23 -3.32 -38.18
CA ASN A 745 -9.57 -3.11 -36.78
C ASN A 745 -9.12 -1.73 -36.30
N LEU A 746 -7.88 -1.32 -36.60
CA LEU A 746 -7.35 0.01 -36.26
C LEU A 746 -8.24 1.14 -36.79
N GLN A 747 -8.62 1.08 -38.07
CA GLN A 747 -9.52 2.08 -38.67
C GLN A 747 -10.89 2.10 -38.02
N LYS A 748 -11.46 0.92 -37.72
CA LYS A 748 -12.72 0.79 -37.01
C LYS A 748 -12.65 1.42 -35.60
N GLN A 749 -11.63 1.11 -34.82
CA GLN A 749 -11.45 1.65 -33.46
C GLN A 749 -11.25 3.18 -33.49
N TYR A 750 -10.44 3.68 -34.44
CA TYR A 750 -10.28 5.10 -34.65
C TYR A 750 -11.62 5.80 -34.89
N ILE A 751 -12.42 5.32 -35.82
CA ILE A 751 -13.73 5.91 -36.12
C ILE A 751 -14.64 5.85 -34.89
N TYR A 752 -14.70 4.73 -34.19
CA TYR A 752 -15.52 4.60 -32.96
C TYR A 752 -15.12 5.62 -31.90
N MET A 753 -13.84 5.71 -31.58
CA MET A 753 -13.36 6.66 -30.59
C MET A 753 -13.65 8.10 -30.99
N MET A 754 -13.38 8.47 -32.25
CA MET A 754 -13.62 9.84 -32.76
C MET A 754 -15.11 10.19 -32.70
N MET A 755 -16.01 9.27 -33.04
CA MET A 755 -17.45 9.50 -32.96
C MET A 755 -17.93 9.70 -31.51
N GLN A 756 -17.50 8.85 -30.59
CA GLN A 756 -17.83 8.99 -29.17
C GLN A 756 -17.36 10.32 -28.60
N THR A 757 -16.15 10.73 -28.93
CA THR A 757 -15.58 12.02 -28.47
C THR A 757 -16.29 13.22 -29.10
N ALA A 758 -16.77 13.10 -30.34
CA ALA A 758 -17.60 14.12 -30.96
C ALA A 758 -19.06 14.17 -30.42
N GLY A 759 -19.38 13.32 -29.46
CA GLY A 759 -20.71 13.28 -28.81
C GLY A 759 -21.78 12.47 -29.58
N PHE A 760 -21.38 11.66 -30.56
CA PHE A 760 -22.31 10.79 -31.27
C PHE A 760 -22.53 9.47 -30.53
N THR A 761 -23.80 9.08 -30.37
CA THR A 761 -24.13 7.76 -29.84
C THR A 761 -24.13 6.76 -31.00
N ILE A 762 -23.27 5.75 -30.91
CA ILE A 762 -23.16 4.72 -31.97
C ILE A 762 -24.30 3.73 -31.83
N LYS A 763 -25.35 3.86 -32.70
CA LYS A 763 -26.44 2.91 -32.78
C LYS A 763 -25.91 1.58 -33.35
N GLY A 764 -26.21 0.47 -32.69
CA GLY A 764 -25.81 -0.86 -33.14
C GLY A 764 -24.42 -1.33 -32.65
N ALA A 765 -23.68 -0.50 -31.95
CA ALA A 765 -22.47 -0.93 -31.23
C ALA A 765 -22.82 -1.66 -29.91
N GLY A 766 -23.99 -2.41 -29.93
CA GLY A 766 -24.41 -3.14 -28.74
C GLY A 766 -23.33 -4.09 -28.25
N LYS A 767 -23.19 -4.12 -26.94
CA LYS A 767 -22.43 -5.07 -26.08
C LYS A 767 -21.11 -5.70 -26.60
N ALA A 768 -20.84 -5.68 -27.91
CA ALA A 768 -19.65 -6.26 -28.53
C ALA A 768 -18.36 -5.48 -28.21
N LEU A 769 -18.44 -4.16 -27.91
CA LEU A 769 -17.32 -3.38 -27.38
C LEU A 769 -17.21 -3.47 -25.85
N ALA A 770 -18.29 -3.84 -25.18
CA ALA A 770 -18.30 -4.13 -23.74
C ALA A 770 -17.99 -5.62 -23.44
N GLY A 771 -17.91 -6.47 -24.46
CA GLY A 771 -17.81 -7.92 -24.32
C GLY A 771 -16.41 -8.52 -24.48
N GLU A 772 -15.44 -7.77 -25.00
CA GLU A 772 -14.04 -8.14 -24.77
C GLU A 772 -13.72 -7.75 -23.32
N LYS A 773 -13.71 -8.74 -22.42
CA LYS A 773 -13.05 -8.55 -21.14
C LYS A 773 -11.69 -7.96 -21.46
N PRO A 774 -11.32 -6.80 -20.88
CA PRO A 774 -9.94 -6.36 -20.98
C PRO A 774 -9.09 -7.55 -20.62
N LEU A 775 -8.00 -7.80 -21.35
CA LEU A 775 -6.95 -8.64 -20.79
C LEU A 775 -6.74 -8.07 -19.42
N ASP A 776 -6.92 -8.88 -18.41
CA ASP A 776 -6.78 -8.45 -17.04
C ASP A 776 -5.27 -8.37 -16.71
N ILE A 777 -4.57 -7.62 -17.57
CA ILE A 777 -3.17 -7.24 -17.39
C ILE A 777 -3.01 -6.52 -16.07
N ASN A 778 -4.07 -5.83 -15.61
CA ASN A 778 -4.06 -5.10 -14.34
C ASN A 778 -4.10 -6.01 -13.10
N HIS A 779 -4.51 -7.26 -13.19
CA HIS A 779 -4.72 -8.08 -11.98
C HIS A 779 -3.52 -8.90 -11.53
N ARG A 780 -2.54 -9.21 -12.38
CA ARG A 780 -1.41 -10.03 -11.97
C ARG A 780 -0.08 -9.30 -11.77
N GLN A 781 0.21 -8.25 -12.53
CA GLN A 781 1.48 -7.53 -12.38
C GLN A 781 1.33 -6.04 -12.08
N PHE A 782 0.36 -5.34 -12.65
CA PHE A 782 0.15 -3.91 -12.36
C PHE A 782 -0.56 -3.65 -11.03
N GLY A 783 -1.15 -4.67 -10.42
CA GLY A 783 -1.82 -4.61 -9.12
C GLY A 783 -0.97 -5.06 -7.93
N TYR A 784 0.14 -5.72 -8.15
CA TYR A 784 0.97 -6.29 -7.09
C TYR A 784 2.23 -5.48 -6.83
N THR A 785 2.04 -4.25 -6.41
CA THR A 785 3.08 -3.57 -5.68
C THR A 785 3.00 -4.02 -4.22
N CYS A 786 4.10 -4.41 -3.63
CA CYS A 786 4.19 -4.89 -2.26
C CYS A 786 3.53 -3.97 -1.22
N CYS A 787 3.26 -2.72 -1.58
CA CYS A 787 2.75 -1.69 -0.70
C CYS A 787 1.53 -0.95 -1.25
N GLN A 788 0.81 -1.51 -2.23
CA GLN A 788 -0.37 -0.84 -2.79
C GLN A 788 -1.40 -0.45 -1.71
N GLY A 789 -1.57 -1.28 -0.69
CA GLY A 789 -2.44 -0.97 0.44
C GLY A 789 -1.93 0.17 1.33
N HIS A 790 -0.61 0.34 1.46
CA HIS A 790 0.03 1.40 2.24
C HIS A 790 0.15 2.70 1.45
N ALA A 791 0.70 2.63 0.23
CA ALA A 791 0.90 3.81 -0.61
C ALA A 791 -0.42 4.51 -0.95
N ILE A 792 -1.47 3.77 -1.28
CA ILE A 792 -2.79 4.35 -1.57
C ILE A 792 -3.40 4.99 -0.33
N LYS A 793 -3.26 4.36 0.84
CA LYS A 793 -3.88 4.82 2.07
C LYS A 793 -3.16 6.04 2.67
N GLU A 794 -1.85 6.04 2.65
CA GLU A 794 -1.02 7.10 3.23
C GLU A 794 -0.75 8.25 2.25
N ASP A 795 -0.46 7.97 0.98
CA ASP A 795 -0.22 9.01 -0.02
C ASP A 795 -1.48 9.79 -0.40
N VAL A 796 -2.64 9.16 -0.42
CA VAL A 796 -3.87 9.79 -0.93
C VAL A 796 -4.71 10.40 0.19
N ILE A 797 -4.79 9.74 1.34
CA ILE A 797 -5.68 10.17 2.43
C ILE A 797 -4.97 11.12 3.39
N HIS A 798 -3.68 10.91 3.65
CA HIS A 798 -2.94 11.64 4.67
C HIS A 798 -1.84 12.56 4.12
N ASN A 799 -1.56 12.54 2.82
CA ASN A 799 -0.64 13.47 2.20
C ASN A 799 -1.37 14.53 1.37
N PRO A 800 -1.75 15.68 1.96
CA PRO A 800 -2.24 16.79 1.15
C PRO A 800 -1.19 17.26 0.14
N VAL A 801 0.10 16.96 0.34
CA VAL A 801 1.15 17.26 -0.65
C VAL A 801 1.07 16.24 -1.79
N ALA A 802 0.96 14.93 -1.55
CA ALA A 802 0.71 13.96 -2.62
C ALA A 802 -0.66 14.18 -3.28
N GLY A 803 -1.70 14.40 -2.49
CA GLY A 803 -3.01 14.82 -3.00
C GLY A 803 -3.01 16.24 -3.56
N PHE A 804 -2.09 17.12 -3.14
CA PHE A 804 -1.92 18.48 -3.62
C PHE A 804 -1.17 18.52 -4.97
N GLU A 805 -0.24 17.66 -5.22
CA GLU A 805 0.47 17.56 -6.51
C GLU A 805 -0.43 17.14 -7.65
N TRP A 806 -1.41 16.29 -7.37
CA TRP A 806 -2.40 15.87 -8.36
C TRP A 806 -3.63 16.79 -8.40
N ARG A 807 -3.97 17.43 -7.28
CA ARG A 807 -5.12 18.34 -7.18
C ARG A 807 -5.00 19.61 -8.02
N PRO A 808 -3.84 20.26 -8.24
CA PRO A 808 -3.81 21.42 -9.12
C PRO A 808 -4.16 21.08 -10.57
N LEU A 809 -3.73 19.94 -11.06
CA LEU A 809 -4.10 19.46 -12.40
C LEU A 809 -5.59 19.06 -12.47
N ASN A 810 -6.16 18.58 -11.34
CA ASN A 810 -7.55 18.18 -11.23
C ASN A 810 -8.50 19.30 -10.74
N ARG A 811 -8.02 20.29 -9.97
CA ARG A 811 -8.84 21.41 -9.46
C ARG A 811 -9.30 22.35 -10.57
N PHE A 812 -8.46 22.54 -11.54
CA PHE A 812 -8.83 23.24 -12.75
C PHE A 812 -8.97 22.16 -13.79
N SER A 813 -10.14 21.49 -13.86
CA SER A 813 -10.38 20.55 -14.95
C SER A 813 -9.93 21.25 -16.23
N MET A 814 -8.68 21.00 -16.63
CA MET A 814 -8.08 21.60 -17.80
C MET A 814 -8.89 21.02 -18.95
N THR A 815 -9.86 21.79 -19.40
CA THR A 815 -10.71 21.39 -20.51
C THR A 815 -9.77 21.23 -21.68
N ALA A 816 -9.77 20.05 -22.28
CA ALA A 816 -9.03 19.83 -23.50
C ALA A 816 -9.42 20.95 -24.48
N LYS A 817 -8.43 21.63 -25.06
CA LYS A 817 -8.67 22.67 -26.08
C LYS A 817 -9.26 22.10 -27.37
N VAL A 818 -9.25 20.78 -27.50
CA VAL A 818 -9.87 20.08 -28.64
C VAL A 818 -11.38 20.18 -28.53
N THR A 819 -11.98 20.76 -29.53
CA THR A 819 -13.45 20.90 -29.65
C THR A 819 -14.05 19.71 -30.40
N GLN A 820 -15.37 19.49 -30.24
CA GLN A 820 -16.10 18.51 -31.02
C GLN A 820 -15.98 18.77 -32.54
N ALA A 821 -15.83 20.05 -32.93
CA ALA A 821 -15.64 20.46 -34.32
C ALA A 821 -14.30 19.98 -34.89
N ASP A 822 -13.24 20.05 -34.10
CA ASP A 822 -11.92 19.54 -34.49
C ASP A 822 -11.96 18.05 -34.73
N VAL A 823 -12.60 17.31 -33.84
CA VAL A 823 -12.79 15.84 -33.96
C VAL A 823 -13.63 15.51 -35.19
N TYR A 824 -14.72 16.25 -35.39
CA TYR A 824 -15.61 16.06 -36.57
C TYR A 824 -14.86 16.29 -37.88
N ALA A 825 -13.97 17.29 -37.94
CA ALA A 825 -13.15 17.54 -39.14
C ALA A 825 -12.31 16.32 -39.56
N TYR A 826 -11.73 15.59 -38.60
CA TYR A 826 -11.00 14.35 -38.88
C TYR A 826 -11.89 13.18 -39.24
N ILE A 827 -13.12 13.09 -38.68
CA ILE A 827 -14.14 12.11 -39.15
C ILE A 827 -14.51 12.39 -40.60
N ALA A 828 -14.81 13.65 -40.93
CA ALA A 828 -15.16 14.05 -42.29
C ALA A 828 -14.03 13.77 -43.28
N LYS A 829 -12.77 14.06 -42.90
CA LYS A 829 -11.57 13.74 -43.71
C LYS A 829 -11.45 12.24 -43.98
N ALA A 830 -11.63 11.40 -42.95
CA ALA A 830 -11.61 9.94 -43.10
C ALA A 830 -12.77 9.42 -43.98
N LYS A 831 -13.99 9.97 -43.79
CA LYS A 831 -15.15 9.63 -44.60
C LYS A 831 -14.94 9.95 -46.09
N GLN A 832 -14.38 11.12 -46.42
CA GLN A 832 -14.05 11.51 -47.79
C GLN A 832 -13.00 10.59 -48.37
N LEU A 833 -11.93 10.27 -47.65
CA LEU A 833 -10.87 9.34 -48.09
C LEU A 833 -11.47 7.96 -48.44
N MET A 834 -12.26 7.40 -47.53
CA MET A 834 -12.92 6.10 -47.76
C MET A 834 -13.83 6.11 -48.99
N LYS A 835 -14.65 7.18 -49.19
CA LYS A 835 -15.49 7.33 -50.42
C LYS A 835 -14.66 7.30 -51.70
N GLN A 836 -13.53 8.03 -51.72
CA GLN A 836 -12.63 8.06 -52.88
C GLN A 836 -12.00 6.71 -53.16
N LYS A 837 -11.60 5.98 -52.14
CA LYS A 837 -10.83 4.74 -52.25
C LYS A 837 -11.74 3.50 -52.43
N ALA A 838 -12.98 3.54 -51.97
CA ALA A 838 -13.94 2.43 -52.08
C ALA A 838 -14.21 2.05 -53.56
N ALA A 839 -14.18 3.03 -54.48
CA ALA A 839 -14.41 2.78 -55.88
C ALA A 839 -13.34 1.89 -56.54
N SER A 840 -12.07 2.00 -56.09
CA SER A 840 -10.92 1.22 -56.57
C SER A 840 -10.56 0.03 -55.72
N ALA A 841 -11.16 -0.12 -54.53
CA ALA A 841 -10.93 -1.23 -53.62
C ALA A 841 -11.69 -2.49 -54.03
N SER A 842 -11.20 -3.66 -53.59
CA SER A 842 -11.84 -4.96 -53.84
C SER A 842 -11.91 -5.82 -52.59
N GLY A 843 -12.69 -6.89 -52.59
CA GLY A 843 -12.78 -7.89 -51.56
C GLY A 843 -13.10 -7.33 -50.17
N LYS A 844 -12.42 -7.84 -49.11
CA LYS A 844 -12.64 -7.43 -47.73
C LYS A 844 -12.36 -5.94 -47.51
N THR A 845 -11.38 -5.34 -48.20
CA THR A 845 -11.05 -3.92 -48.09
C THR A 845 -12.19 -3.03 -48.55
N LYS A 846 -12.84 -3.36 -49.70
CA LYS A 846 -14.03 -2.64 -50.14
C LYS A 846 -15.17 -2.75 -49.16
N ALA A 847 -15.48 -3.98 -48.73
CA ALA A 847 -16.53 -4.23 -47.75
C ALA A 847 -16.30 -3.48 -46.42
N HIS A 848 -15.07 -3.37 -45.97
CA HIS A 848 -14.71 -2.61 -44.78
C HIS A 848 -15.02 -1.10 -44.93
N TYR A 849 -14.61 -0.49 -46.06
CA TYR A 849 -14.93 0.92 -46.29
C TYR A 849 -16.44 1.16 -46.38
N GLU A 850 -17.16 0.30 -47.10
CA GLU A 850 -18.63 0.39 -47.23
C GLU A 850 -19.32 0.28 -45.87
N LEU A 851 -18.84 -0.65 -45.01
CA LEU A 851 -19.39 -0.82 -43.66
C LEU A 851 -19.15 0.44 -42.80
N LEU A 852 -17.93 0.98 -42.77
CA LEU A 852 -17.61 2.19 -41.98
C LEU A 852 -18.36 3.41 -42.54
N LEU A 853 -18.51 3.56 -43.86
CA LEU A 853 -19.27 4.65 -44.49
C LEU A 853 -20.75 4.54 -44.10
N LYS A 854 -21.35 3.36 -44.17
CA LYS A 854 -22.73 3.13 -43.73
C LYS A 854 -22.94 3.43 -42.25
N MET A 855 -22.01 3.03 -41.43
CA MET A 855 -22.05 3.34 -40.01
C MET A 855 -21.99 4.86 -39.76
N LEU A 856 -21.08 5.59 -40.43
CA LEU A 856 -20.97 7.04 -40.35
C LEU A 856 -22.27 7.72 -40.89
N ASP A 857 -22.84 7.23 -41.97
CA ASP A 857 -24.10 7.78 -42.54
C ASP A 857 -25.31 7.61 -41.61
N ILE A 858 -25.36 6.53 -40.82
CA ILE A 858 -26.44 6.28 -39.86
C ILE A 858 -26.31 7.14 -38.63
N ASN A 859 -25.08 7.35 -38.15
CA ASN A 859 -24.86 7.97 -36.84
C ASN A 859 -24.51 9.46 -36.92
N LEU A 860 -24.17 10.00 -38.10
CA LEU A 860 -23.95 11.44 -38.31
C LEU A 860 -25.19 12.17 -38.82
N LYS A 861 -26.35 11.46 -38.97
CA LYS A 861 -27.64 12.08 -39.20
C LYS A 861 -28.25 12.58 -37.88
#